data_b2ef3fb3348c7da4aad367765b8f2c65
#
_entry.id   b2ef3fb3348c7da4aad367765b8f2c65
#
_cell.length_a   1.000
_cell.length_b   1.000
_cell.length_c   1.000
_cell.angle_alpha   90.00
_cell.angle_beta   90.00
_cell.angle_gamma   90.00
#
_symmetry.space_group_name_H-M   'P 1'
#
loop_
_entity.id
_entity.type
_entity.pdbx_description
1 polymer ?
#
loop_
_entity_poly.entity_id
_entity_poly.type
_entity_poly.pdbx_seq_one_letter_code
_entity_poly.pdbx_strand_id
1 'polypeptide(L)'
;MEYNYELININEDLPLNIFLHKVKYVANHWHDHIEILFVLKGKVDVRIYDKQFTLRQEDLLLININEIHSIQADEDNLLLALQIPISFIKGQYKDIEPMTFECKSFMYAGDEQERFNRVRSLLAELMLVHSKGTFGAEISIKIKALLLGLIYLLVSNFSYNSEASRISNKYMQRLLRITNYMKDNYTKELGLKDIADLEELSVPHVSNFFQKYMGMSFSKYLSQIRMEHSVKEILLTDLPITQIAMNQGFPNLKSFHKLFKEIFNTTPAQYRKGLLEKPKKPGKIDNSIPKYLDYNRENAYEGLFKYLRQSLNEAAYITEADSRKTQTVNIEMPEHCKELAHSWRKLCSIGKAKEGLYVEVQRHLKAIQERIGFRYVRFHGIFDDEMMVYHEDEAGQPCLNFAYVDQLFDFLLNIGLRPFVELGFMPSDLAGGAEKIFYKTSNISMPKDIQRWKLLVRSLVVHCITRYGLEEVKTWYLEIWNEPDTIAFWRGNFEEYCRFYLDSYQTIKAVCFDIKVGGPGITFDSLWKNDFLERFIGYCQEQQCLPDFLTFHSYPGGLEDMLQQLDSSAVELKENSETYLSDAVQLVNDKIEQLKIAQTEIHVTEWNSTPSHRDLVNDTCFKAAYIARNINDNLDRVASLCYWTGTDLLEELPLARDTFHGGLGLITYNGIKKPGFYAYELLAKLGERLVSKGPGYCLTKTRDKYQLLVYNYCHINKLYSMNDLLGIDAVKRYHVFAANGQLEINFNITGITAGNYTIRSYTINREHGSAFDLWLELGAPQSLTTADIEYLNTKGVPKQVVRQEEIEKSWNITCDLGPHEVRLLELSPVYS
;
A
#
# COMPACT_ATOMS: atom_id res chain seq x y z
N MET A 1 -26.13 -14.07 42.56
CA MET A 1 -25.55 -13.57 41.33
C MET A 1 -25.13 -14.76 40.56
N GLU A 2 -25.59 -14.88 39.31
CA GLU A 2 -25.13 -15.94 38.40
C GLU A 2 -23.81 -15.50 37.82
N TYR A 3 -22.80 -16.38 37.90
CA TYR A 3 -21.48 -16.18 37.36
C TYR A 3 -21.27 -17.17 36.18
N ASN A 4 -20.80 -16.69 35.05
CA ASN A 4 -20.55 -17.53 33.88
C ASN A 4 -19.04 -17.69 33.66
N TYR A 5 -18.60 -18.91 33.38
CA TYR A 5 -17.24 -19.12 32.83
C TYR A 5 -17.24 -18.86 31.34
N GLU A 6 -16.35 -18.00 30.86
CA GLU A 6 -16.18 -17.71 29.44
C GLU A 6 -15.13 -18.66 28.85
N LEU A 7 -15.56 -19.44 27.88
CA LEU A 7 -14.66 -20.26 27.07
C LEU A 7 -14.08 -19.42 25.93
N ILE A 8 -12.78 -19.12 26.03
CA ILE A 8 -12.06 -18.35 25.01
C ILE A 8 -11.35 -19.33 24.10
N ASN A 9 -11.78 -19.39 22.83
CA ASN A 9 -11.17 -20.24 21.81
C ASN A 9 -9.94 -19.58 21.23
N ILE A 10 -8.77 -20.07 21.56
CA ILE A 10 -7.49 -19.59 21.04
C ILE A 10 -6.91 -20.62 20.08
N ASN A 11 -6.42 -20.16 18.93
CA ASN A 11 -5.71 -20.99 17.98
C ASN A 11 -4.32 -21.37 18.56
N GLU A 12 -3.91 -22.64 18.48
CA GLU A 12 -2.61 -23.09 18.99
C GLU A 12 -1.42 -22.40 18.32
N ASP A 13 -1.57 -21.97 17.05
CA ASP A 13 -0.54 -21.22 16.32
C ASP A 13 -0.42 -19.77 16.80
N LEU A 14 -1.49 -19.19 17.36
CA LEU A 14 -1.56 -17.81 17.84
C LEU A 14 -2.07 -17.77 19.28
N PRO A 15 -1.18 -17.63 20.28
CA PRO A 15 -1.54 -17.72 21.69
C PRO A 15 -2.16 -16.41 22.21
N LEU A 16 -3.13 -15.85 21.50
CA LEU A 16 -3.86 -14.67 21.88
C LEU A 16 -5.25 -14.62 21.23
N ASN A 17 -6.15 -13.88 21.85
CA ASN A 17 -7.37 -13.39 21.24
C ASN A 17 -7.38 -11.86 21.37
N ILE A 18 -7.33 -11.14 20.25
CA ILE A 18 -7.34 -9.67 20.21
C ILE A 18 -8.44 -9.19 19.28
N PHE A 19 -9.31 -8.32 19.76
CA PHE A 19 -10.45 -7.84 19.00
C PHE A 19 -10.93 -6.45 19.45
N LEU A 20 -11.59 -5.78 18.52
CA LEU A 20 -12.23 -4.49 18.73
C LEU A 20 -13.74 -4.70 18.82
N HIS A 21 -14.39 -4.05 19.79
CA HIS A 21 -15.84 -4.16 19.94
C HIS A 21 -16.46 -2.95 20.65
N LYS A 22 -17.75 -2.76 20.41
CA LYS A 22 -18.60 -1.86 21.19
C LYS A 22 -19.33 -2.69 22.25
N VAL A 23 -19.42 -2.15 23.47
CA VAL A 23 -20.07 -2.81 24.58
C VAL A 23 -21.31 -2.02 24.99
N LYS A 24 -22.41 -2.73 25.21
CA LYS A 24 -23.57 -2.22 25.97
C LYS A 24 -23.64 -2.86 27.34
N TYR A 25 -23.50 -4.16 27.40
CA TYR A 25 -23.49 -4.91 28.64
C TYR A 25 -22.86 -6.29 28.46
N VAL A 26 -21.90 -6.64 29.32
CA VAL A 26 -21.32 -7.98 29.47
C VAL A 26 -21.59 -8.41 30.91
N ALA A 27 -22.32 -9.52 31.07
CA ALA A 27 -22.70 -10.04 32.41
C ALA A 27 -21.47 -10.50 33.20
N ASN A 28 -21.63 -10.70 34.52
CA ASN A 28 -20.57 -11.25 35.35
C ASN A 28 -20.05 -12.57 34.81
N HIS A 29 -18.77 -12.58 34.48
CA HIS A 29 -18.05 -13.76 33.96
C HIS A 29 -16.61 -13.79 34.48
N TRP A 30 -15.93 -14.88 34.24
CA TRP A 30 -14.52 -15.07 34.56
C TRP A 30 -13.89 -16.09 33.59
N HIS A 31 -12.57 -16.04 33.42
CA HIS A 31 -11.80 -16.90 32.54
C HIS A 31 -10.38 -17.12 33.07
N ASP A 32 -9.66 -18.11 32.53
CA ASP A 32 -8.28 -18.46 32.88
C ASP A 32 -7.22 -17.72 32.04
N HIS A 33 -7.59 -16.56 31.50
CA HIS A 33 -6.74 -15.70 30.68
C HIS A 33 -6.43 -14.39 31.43
N ILE A 34 -5.28 -13.77 31.12
CA ILE A 34 -5.07 -12.35 31.42
C ILE A 34 -5.80 -11.57 30.36
N GLU A 35 -6.65 -10.62 30.76
CA GLU A 35 -7.33 -9.74 29.83
C GLU A 35 -6.90 -8.28 30.05
N ILE A 36 -6.60 -7.59 28.93
CA ILE A 36 -6.28 -6.16 28.94
C ILE A 36 -7.34 -5.45 28.14
N LEU A 37 -8.04 -4.51 28.79
CA LEU A 37 -9.00 -3.61 28.18
C LEU A 37 -8.35 -2.26 27.91
N PHE A 38 -8.48 -1.77 26.69
CA PHE A 38 -8.01 -0.45 26.27
C PHE A 38 -9.17 0.32 25.62
N VAL A 39 -9.58 1.43 26.25
CA VAL A 39 -10.69 2.26 25.77
C VAL A 39 -10.19 3.19 24.67
N LEU A 40 -10.60 2.94 23.43
CA LEU A 40 -10.22 3.76 22.28
C LEU A 40 -11.13 4.96 22.07
N LYS A 41 -12.42 4.83 22.48
CA LYS A 41 -13.41 5.89 22.37
C LYS A 41 -14.45 5.78 23.49
N GLY A 42 -14.91 6.92 24.01
CA GLY A 42 -16.03 7.00 24.94
C GLY A 42 -15.65 6.62 26.37
N LYS A 43 -16.62 6.00 27.07
CA LYS A 43 -16.54 5.65 28.48
C LYS A 43 -17.19 4.30 28.72
N VAL A 44 -16.59 3.51 29.61
CA VAL A 44 -17.16 2.22 30.07
C VAL A 44 -17.00 2.05 31.57
N ASP A 45 -17.95 1.40 32.19
CA ASP A 45 -17.88 1.00 33.60
C ASP A 45 -17.54 -0.49 33.67
N VAL A 46 -16.45 -0.82 34.35
CA VAL A 46 -16.01 -2.19 34.61
C VAL A 46 -16.14 -2.49 36.11
N ARG A 47 -16.80 -3.58 36.42
CA ARG A 47 -16.89 -4.07 37.83
C ARG A 47 -16.00 -5.32 37.94
N ILE A 48 -15.11 -5.31 38.94
CA ILE A 48 -14.30 -6.46 39.32
C ILE A 48 -14.64 -6.80 40.76
N TYR A 49 -15.26 -7.96 41.01
CA TYR A 49 -15.91 -8.34 42.28
C TYR A 49 -16.92 -7.29 42.77
N ASP A 50 -16.62 -6.58 43.87
CA ASP A 50 -17.43 -5.52 44.49
C ASP A 50 -16.97 -4.10 44.13
N LYS A 51 -15.81 -3.99 43.40
CA LYS A 51 -15.25 -2.69 43.02
C LYS A 51 -15.67 -2.31 41.61
N GLN A 52 -16.13 -1.08 41.46
CA GLN A 52 -16.49 -0.50 40.17
C GLN A 52 -15.45 0.53 39.74
N PHE A 53 -15.03 0.46 38.48
CA PHE A 53 -14.09 1.38 37.86
C PHE A 53 -14.72 1.99 36.61
N THR A 54 -14.56 3.29 36.45
CA THR A 54 -15.00 4.02 35.26
C THR A 54 -13.77 4.30 34.42
N LEU A 55 -13.68 3.68 33.24
CA LEU A 55 -12.62 3.89 32.26
C LEU A 55 -13.07 4.88 31.20
N ARG A 56 -12.22 5.83 30.89
CA ARG A 56 -12.40 6.83 29.81
C ARG A 56 -11.49 6.53 28.63
N GLN A 57 -11.64 7.30 27.59
CA GLN A 57 -10.76 7.21 26.44
C GLN A 57 -9.28 7.26 26.85
N GLU A 58 -8.47 6.36 26.28
CA GLU A 58 -7.05 6.13 26.57
C GLU A 58 -6.75 5.36 27.87
N ASP A 59 -7.76 5.01 28.67
CA ASP A 59 -7.54 4.21 29.87
C ASP A 59 -7.27 2.74 29.57
N LEU A 60 -6.36 2.16 30.36
CA LEU A 60 -6.00 0.75 30.40
C LEU A 60 -6.44 0.12 31.72
N LEU A 61 -6.99 -1.07 31.63
CA LEU A 61 -7.28 -1.93 32.77
C LEU A 61 -6.88 -3.37 32.45
N LEU A 62 -6.04 -3.96 33.31
CA LEU A 62 -5.76 -5.39 33.28
C LEU A 62 -6.68 -6.11 34.28
N ILE A 63 -7.32 -7.17 33.81
CA ILE A 63 -8.09 -8.13 34.58
C ILE A 63 -7.23 -9.38 34.74
N ASN A 64 -6.93 -9.76 36.00
CA ASN A 64 -6.11 -10.93 36.26
C ASN A 64 -6.89 -12.22 36.03
N ILE A 65 -6.16 -13.33 35.91
CA ILE A 65 -6.76 -14.65 35.77
C ILE A 65 -7.76 -14.91 36.91
N ASN A 66 -8.91 -15.48 36.54
CA ASN A 66 -9.98 -15.84 37.48
C ASN A 66 -10.61 -14.68 38.27
N GLU A 67 -10.42 -13.44 37.85
CA GLU A 67 -11.18 -12.31 38.42
C GLU A 67 -12.57 -12.25 37.80
N ILE A 68 -13.61 -12.27 38.66
CA ILE A 68 -15.00 -12.12 38.24
C ILE A 68 -15.24 -10.65 37.90
N HIS A 69 -15.64 -10.40 36.65
CA HIS A 69 -15.87 -9.06 36.14
C HIS A 69 -17.09 -8.93 35.24
N SER A 70 -17.55 -7.71 35.05
CA SER A 70 -18.61 -7.32 34.12
C SER A 70 -18.33 -5.95 33.54
N ILE A 71 -18.81 -5.69 32.30
CA ILE A 71 -18.60 -4.43 31.61
C ILE A 71 -19.96 -3.85 31.22
N GLN A 72 -20.17 -2.56 31.43
CA GLN A 72 -21.38 -1.85 31.04
C GLN A 72 -21.03 -0.49 30.46
N ALA A 73 -21.78 -0.05 29.45
CA ALA A 73 -21.68 1.30 28.93
C ALA A 73 -23.06 1.82 28.48
N ASP A 74 -23.34 3.07 28.77
CA ASP A 74 -24.57 3.75 28.41
C ASP A 74 -24.42 4.66 27.18
N GLU A 75 -23.17 4.94 26.76
CA GLU A 75 -22.81 5.83 25.66
C GLU A 75 -22.06 5.07 24.53
N ASP A 76 -21.90 5.72 23.36
CA ASP A 76 -21.10 5.19 22.27
C ASP A 76 -19.65 5.01 22.70
N ASN A 77 -19.14 3.80 22.57
CA ASN A 77 -17.80 3.43 23.04
C ASN A 77 -17.12 2.49 22.05
N LEU A 78 -15.80 2.35 22.21
CA LEU A 78 -14.99 1.39 21.48
C LEU A 78 -13.86 0.92 22.37
N LEU A 79 -13.74 -0.41 22.51
CA LEU A 79 -12.68 -1.07 23.26
C LEU A 79 -11.84 -1.96 22.36
N LEU A 80 -10.55 -2.02 22.66
CA LEU A 80 -9.67 -3.12 22.30
C LEU A 80 -9.56 -4.05 23.52
N ALA A 81 -9.86 -5.33 23.33
CA ALA A 81 -9.64 -6.38 24.31
C ALA A 81 -8.54 -7.32 23.82
N LEU A 82 -7.55 -7.59 24.64
CA LEU A 82 -6.51 -8.60 24.43
C LEU A 82 -6.60 -9.65 25.53
N GLN A 83 -6.80 -10.91 25.17
CA GLN A 83 -6.85 -12.05 26.06
C GLN A 83 -5.66 -12.97 25.78
N ILE A 84 -4.85 -13.27 26.82
CA ILE A 84 -3.64 -14.10 26.75
C ILE A 84 -3.82 -15.33 27.65
N PRO A 85 -3.73 -16.57 27.10
CA PRO A 85 -3.91 -17.77 27.88
C PRO A 85 -2.77 -17.95 28.87
N ILE A 86 -3.10 -18.31 30.11
CA ILE A 86 -2.09 -18.57 31.13
C ILE A 86 -1.13 -19.71 30.73
N SER A 87 -1.59 -20.68 29.95
CA SER A 87 -0.76 -21.79 29.44
C SER A 87 0.42 -21.31 28.60
N PHE A 88 0.21 -20.28 27.76
CA PHE A 88 1.30 -19.66 26.99
C PHE A 88 2.32 -18.99 27.90
N ILE A 89 1.84 -18.23 28.88
CA ILE A 89 2.72 -17.49 29.80
C ILE A 89 3.53 -18.47 30.67
N LYS A 90 2.90 -19.53 31.19
CA LYS A 90 3.56 -20.61 31.97
C LYS A 90 4.62 -21.35 31.14
N GLY A 91 4.41 -21.52 29.86
CA GLY A 91 5.39 -22.11 28.95
C GLY A 91 6.69 -21.31 28.87
N GLN A 92 6.64 -20.02 29.15
CA GLN A 92 7.78 -19.10 29.11
C GLN A 92 8.35 -18.78 30.50
N TYR A 93 7.48 -18.67 31.51
CA TYR A 93 7.85 -18.30 32.88
C TYR A 93 7.01 -19.09 33.89
N LYS A 94 7.63 -20.09 34.54
CA LYS A 94 6.93 -21.06 35.40
C LYS A 94 6.34 -20.46 36.68
N ASP A 95 6.93 -19.36 37.19
CA ASP A 95 6.54 -18.74 38.46
C ASP A 95 5.49 -17.64 38.31
N ILE A 96 4.81 -17.56 37.17
CA ILE A 96 3.81 -16.52 36.88
C ILE A 96 2.50 -16.70 37.69
N GLU A 97 2.16 -17.93 38.09
CA GLU A 97 0.86 -18.21 38.75
C GLU A 97 0.59 -17.44 40.05
N PRO A 98 1.58 -17.21 40.93
CA PRO A 98 1.34 -16.41 42.11
C PRO A 98 1.34 -14.90 41.86
N MET A 99 1.70 -14.43 40.65
CA MET A 99 1.79 -13.01 40.34
C MET A 99 0.41 -12.41 40.08
N THR A 100 0.19 -11.24 40.60
CA THR A 100 -0.95 -10.39 40.32
C THR A 100 -0.43 -9.10 39.69
N PHE A 101 -1.13 -8.59 38.70
CA PHE A 101 -0.76 -7.38 37.99
C PHE A 101 -1.69 -6.24 38.31
N GLU A 102 -1.15 -5.04 38.59
CA GLU A 102 -1.91 -3.81 38.82
C GLU A 102 -1.66 -2.79 37.71
N CYS A 103 -2.15 -3.11 36.50
CA CYS A 103 -2.10 -2.23 35.36
C CYS A 103 -3.44 -1.47 35.20
N LYS A 104 -3.57 -0.32 35.89
CA LYS A 104 -4.76 0.54 35.98
C LYS A 104 -4.35 1.97 35.70
N SER A 105 -4.33 2.39 34.42
CA SER A 105 -3.77 3.69 34.01
C SER A 105 -4.49 4.89 34.62
N PHE A 106 -5.79 4.79 34.80
CA PHE A 106 -6.66 5.84 35.35
C PHE A 106 -6.39 6.18 36.83
N MET A 107 -5.56 5.40 37.51
CA MET A 107 -5.13 5.66 38.88
C MET A 107 -3.88 6.55 38.97
N TYR A 108 -3.27 6.90 37.87
CA TYR A 108 -1.99 7.59 37.76
C TYR A 108 -2.09 8.82 36.86
N ALA A 109 -1.27 9.85 37.11
CA ALA A 109 -1.24 11.09 36.33
C ALA A 109 0.18 11.59 36.10
N GLY A 110 0.39 12.48 35.12
CA GLY A 110 1.69 13.08 34.80
C GLY A 110 2.71 12.07 34.28
N ASP A 111 3.95 12.17 34.72
CA ASP A 111 5.08 11.36 34.24
C ASP A 111 4.88 9.85 34.46
N GLU A 112 4.06 9.45 35.43
CA GLU A 112 3.76 8.03 35.65
C GLU A 112 2.90 7.39 34.54
N GLN A 113 2.28 8.19 33.66
CA GLN A 113 1.55 7.71 32.49
C GLN A 113 2.48 7.12 31.43
N GLU A 114 3.76 7.49 31.40
CA GLU A 114 4.68 7.04 30.35
C GLU A 114 4.87 5.53 30.33
N ARG A 115 4.91 4.87 31.49
CA ARG A 115 4.98 3.40 31.59
C ARG A 115 3.79 2.69 30.94
N PHE A 116 2.60 3.32 30.93
CA PHE A 116 1.41 2.79 30.27
C PHE A 116 1.44 3.03 28.76
N ASN A 117 2.09 4.09 28.27
CA ASN A 117 2.19 4.37 26.85
C ASN A 117 2.88 3.23 26.09
N ARG A 118 3.87 2.60 26.70
CA ARG A 118 4.55 1.45 26.12
C ARG A 118 3.64 0.21 26.02
N VAL A 119 2.74 0.00 26.99
CA VAL A 119 1.70 -1.04 26.90
C VAL A 119 0.72 -0.71 25.79
N ARG A 120 0.25 0.54 25.70
CA ARG A 120 -0.65 1.00 24.61
C ARG A 120 -0.03 0.80 23.24
N SER A 121 1.27 1.10 23.10
CA SER A 121 2.01 0.90 21.85
C SER A 121 2.08 -0.57 21.43
N LEU A 122 2.40 -1.49 22.36
CA LEU A 122 2.43 -2.92 22.06
C LEU A 122 1.04 -3.48 21.72
N LEU A 123 -0.03 -3.00 22.38
CA LEU A 123 -1.40 -3.37 22.03
C LEU A 123 -1.78 -2.91 20.62
N ALA A 124 -1.38 -1.70 20.27
CA ALA A 124 -1.60 -1.15 18.93
C ALA A 124 -0.85 -1.95 17.85
N GLU A 125 0.42 -2.31 18.10
CA GLU A 125 1.21 -3.15 17.18
C GLU A 125 0.63 -4.57 17.05
N LEU A 126 0.24 -5.20 18.16
CA LEU A 126 -0.40 -6.51 18.16
C LEU A 126 -1.69 -6.50 17.34
N MET A 127 -2.55 -5.49 17.53
CA MET A 127 -3.77 -5.35 16.76
C MET A 127 -3.51 -5.15 15.27
N LEU A 128 -2.52 -4.32 14.93
CA LEU A 128 -2.11 -4.07 13.54
C LEU A 128 -1.62 -5.36 12.86
N VAL A 129 -0.71 -6.09 13.51
CA VAL A 129 -0.16 -7.34 12.96
C VAL A 129 -1.24 -8.40 12.84
N HIS A 130 -2.13 -8.50 13.83
CA HIS A 130 -3.25 -9.45 13.82
C HIS A 130 -4.29 -9.14 12.74
N SER A 131 -4.54 -7.87 12.42
CA SER A 131 -5.55 -7.46 11.43
C SER A 131 -5.21 -7.82 9.98
N LYS A 132 -3.94 -8.14 9.68
CA LYS A 132 -3.47 -8.51 8.33
C LYS A 132 -3.97 -9.88 7.84
N GLY A 133 -4.55 -10.72 8.68
CA GLY A 133 -5.43 -11.86 8.32
C GLY A 133 -4.78 -13.09 7.67
N THR A 134 -3.52 -13.06 7.25
CA THR A 134 -2.78 -14.21 6.70
C THR A 134 -1.61 -14.54 7.64
N PHE A 135 -1.71 -15.67 8.35
CA PHE A 135 -0.74 -16.03 9.37
C PHE A 135 0.31 -16.99 8.83
N GLY A 136 1.35 -16.48 8.18
CA GLY A 136 2.59 -17.22 7.93
C GLY A 136 3.44 -17.39 9.21
N ALA A 137 4.46 -18.26 9.17
CA ALA A 137 5.32 -18.53 10.32
C ALA A 137 5.97 -17.25 10.89
N GLU A 138 6.33 -16.29 10.05
CA GLU A 138 6.93 -15.00 10.43
C GLU A 138 5.99 -14.13 11.26
N ILE A 139 4.73 -14.01 10.85
CA ILE A 139 3.72 -13.22 11.55
C ILE A 139 3.44 -13.86 12.92
N SER A 140 3.37 -15.19 12.99
CA SER A 140 3.22 -15.92 14.25
C SER A 140 4.40 -15.66 15.20
N ILE A 141 5.64 -15.65 14.69
CA ILE A 141 6.84 -15.34 15.47
C ILE A 141 6.81 -13.88 15.94
N LYS A 142 6.44 -12.92 15.06
CA LYS A 142 6.33 -11.49 15.41
C LYS A 142 5.29 -11.24 16.50
N ILE A 143 4.12 -11.87 16.39
CA ILE A 143 3.08 -11.79 17.42
C ILE A 143 3.59 -12.35 18.75
N LYS A 144 4.25 -13.51 18.75
CA LYS A 144 4.84 -14.09 19.96
C LYS A 144 5.92 -13.19 20.58
N ALA A 145 6.76 -12.55 19.76
CA ALA A 145 7.78 -11.60 20.23
C ALA A 145 7.13 -10.36 20.89
N LEU A 146 6.08 -9.78 20.29
CA LEU A 146 5.34 -8.66 20.87
C LEU A 146 4.64 -9.07 22.18
N LEU A 147 4.05 -10.26 22.25
CA LEU A 147 3.46 -10.80 23.48
C LEU A 147 4.49 -10.98 24.58
N LEU A 148 5.67 -11.51 24.26
CA LEU A 148 6.78 -11.65 25.23
C LEU A 148 7.25 -10.27 25.73
N GLY A 149 7.35 -9.27 24.83
CA GLY A 149 7.63 -7.88 25.20
C GLY A 149 6.58 -7.30 26.14
N LEU A 150 5.30 -7.56 25.89
CA LEU A 150 4.21 -7.16 26.76
C LEU A 150 4.28 -7.85 28.13
N ILE A 151 4.49 -9.16 28.17
CA ILE A 151 4.63 -9.92 29.42
C ILE A 151 5.83 -9.39 30.23
N TYR A 152 6.95 -9.11 29.58
CA TYR A 152 8.13 -8.50 30.22
C TYR A 152 7.78 -7.17 30.89
N LEU A 153 7.04 -6.29 30.19
CA LEU A 153 6.60 -5.00 30.78
C LEU A 153 5.66 -5.21 31.97
N LEU A 154 4.72 -6.15 31.87
CA LEU A 154 3.78 -6.46 32.95
C LEU A 154 4.54 -6.97 34.18
N VAL A 155 5.48 -7.89 34.01
CA VAL A 155 6.29 -8.45 35.13
C VAL A 155 7.19 -7.37 35.73
N SER A 156 7.83 -6.53 34.90
CA SER A 156 8.82 -5.54 35.37
C SER A 156 8.20 -4.32 36.04
N ASN A 157 7.01 -3.87 35.57
CA ASN A 157 6.47 -2.58 35.99
C ASN A 157 5.14 -2.64 36.75
N PHE A 158 4.41 -3.77 36.68
CA PHE A 158 3.04 -3.86 37.21
C PHE A 158 2.81 -5.08 38.09
N SER A 159 3.80 -5.96 38.32
CA SER A 159 3.65 -7.10 39.19
C SER A 159 3.77 -6.73 40.66
N TYR A 160 2.96 -7.35 41.52
CA TYR A 160 3.12 -7.29 42.95
C TYR A 160 2.79 -8.63 43.61
N ASN A 161 3.45 -8.93 44.71
CA ASN A 161 3.17 -10.12 45.53
C ASN A 161 2.15 -9.76 46.62
N SER A 162 0.94 -10.29 46.52
CA SER A 162 -0.09 -10.04 47.52
C SER A 162 -0.29 -11.26 48.43
N GLU A 163 -0.05 -11.10 49.73
CA GLU A 163 -0.43 -12.09 50.74
C GLU A 163 -1.94 -12.19 50.95
N ALA A 164 -2.72 -11.17 50.58
CA ALA A 164 -4.18 -11.10 50.80
C ALA A 164 -4.98 -11.96 49.81
N SER A 165 -4.37 -12.46 48.72
CA SER A 165 -5.01 -13.30 47.70
C SER A 165 -5.29 -14.74 48.15
N ARG A 166 -4.77 -15.18 49.31
CA ARG A 166 -4.81 -16.58 49.73
C ARG A 166 -6.19 -17.11 50.13
N ILE A 167 -7.14 -16.30 50.50
CA ILE A 167 -8.45 -16.78 51.03
C ILE A 167 -9.50 -16.92 49.90
N SER A 168 -9.53 -16.06 48.93
CA SER A 168 -10.35 -16.22 47.70
C SER A 168 -9.89 -17.39 46.83
N ASN A 169 -8.65 -17.78 46.99
CA ASN A 169 -7.91 -18.72 46.16
C ASN A 169 -8.30 -20.19 46.35
N LYS A 170 -8.83 -20.60 47.50
CA LYS A 170 -9.08 -22.05 47.80
C LYS A 170 -10.19 -22.67 46.96
N TYR A 171 -11.29 -21.93 46.73
CA TYR A 171 -12.39 -22.42 45.88
C TYR A 171 -12.03 -22.33 44.42
N MET A 172 -11.29 -21.31 44.01
CA MET A 172 -10.83 -21.13 42.65
C MET A 172 -9.73 -22.14 42.29
N GLN A 173 -8.80 -22.38 43.17
CA GLN A 173 -7.78 -23.48 42.98
C GLN A 173 -8.44 -24.85 42.83
N ARG A 174 -9.50 -25.13 43.62
CA ARG A 174 -10.29 -26.35 43.46
C ARG A 174 -10.94 -26.41 42.07
N LEU A 175 -11.55 -25.33 41.62
CA LEU A 175 -12.20 -25.25 40.33
C LEU A 175 -11.20 -25.45 39.20
N LEU A 176 -10.02 -24.83 39.28
CA LEU A 176 -8.92 -25.01 38.32
C LEU A 176 -8.42 -26.46 38.29
N ARG A 177 -8.24 -27.15 39.45
CA ARG A 177 -7.86 -28.57 39.45
C ARG A 177 -8.91 -29.41 38.76
N ILE A 178 -10.18 -29.20 39.04
CA ILE A 178 -11.30 -29.90 38.40
C ILE A 178 -11.28 -29.67 36.89
N THR A 179 -11.22 -28.42 36.43
CA THR A 179 -11.27 -28.09 35.02
C THR A 179 -10.03 -28.57 34.26
N ASN A 180 -8.83 -28.48 34.84
CA ASN A 180 -7.61 -29.06 34.27
C ASN A 180 -7.70 -30.60 34.18
N TYR A 181 -8.14 -31.28 35.23
CA TYR A 181 -8.36 -32.69 35.20
C TYR A 181 -9.36 -33.11 34.11
N MET A 182 -10.43 -32.30 33.90
CA MET A 182 -11.39 -32.52 32.83
C MET A 182 -10.73 -32.34 31.46
N LYS A 183 -9.93 -31.28 31.28
CA LYS A 183 -9.19 -31.02 30.04
C LYS A 183 -8.19 -32.11 29.70
N ASP A 184 -7.52 -32.72 30.70
CA ASP A 184 -6.53 -33.76 30.49
C ASP A 184 -7.15 -35.16 30.25
N ASN A 185 -8.43 -35.36 30.65
CA ASN A 185 -9.10 -36.65 30.64
C ASN A 185 -10.40 -36.71 29.84
N TYR A 186 -10.72 -35.70 29.06
CA TYR A 186 -12.03 -35.53 28.38
C TYR A 186 -12.39 -36.64 27.40
N THR A 187 -11.37 -37.31 26.85
CA THR A 187 -11.58 -38.43 25.91
C THR A 187 -12.04 -39.72 26.62
N LYS A 188 -11.82 -39.80 27.93
CA LYS A 188 -12.18 -40.98 28.74
C LYS A 188 -13.66 -40.90 29.19
N GLU A 189 -14.16 -42.03 29.72
CA GLU A 189 -15.45 -42.04 30.40
C GLU A 189 -15.26 -41.31 31.75
N LEU A 190 -15.67 -40.05 31.80
CA LEU A 190 -15.48 -39.16 32.95
C LEU A 190 -16.84 -38.70 33.52
N GLY A 191 -17.02 -38.90 34.82
CA GLY A 191 -18.24 -38.55 35.56
C GLY A 191 -18.00 -37.72 36.79
N LEU A 192 -19.06 -37.20 37.41
CA LEU A 192 -19.00 -36.45 38.67
C LEU A 192 -18.38 -37.21 39.81
N LYS A 193 -18.44 -38.54 39.77
CA LYS A 193 -17.85 -39.43 40.80
C LYS A 193 -16.32 -39.35 40.78
N ASP A 194 -15.71 -39.33 39.60
CA ASP A 194 -14.26 -39.22 39.43
C ASP A 194 -13.72 -37.92 40.02
N ILE A 195 -14.48 -36.83 39.86
CA ILE A 195 -14.14 -35.52 40.43
C ILE A 195 -14.40 -35.51 41.97
N ALA A 196 -15.43 -36.18 42.41
CA ALA A 196 -15.73 -36.29 43.84
C ALA A 196 -14.63 -37.06 44.59
N ASP A 197 -14.14 -38.13 43.99
CA ASP A 197 -13.03 -38.90 44.48
C ASP A 197 -11.70 -38.12 44.45
N LEU A 198 -11.45 -37.35 43.38
CA LEU A 198 -10.26 -36.47 43.21
C LEU A 198 -10.19 -35.38 44.30
N GLU A 199 -11.32 -34.76 44.64
CA GLU A 199 -11.39 -33.60 45.57
C GLU A 199 -11.81 -34.01 46.99
N GLU A 200 -11.97 -35.31 47.26
CA GLU A 200 -12.42 -35.90 48.54
C GLU A 200 -13.75 -35.28 49.03
N LEU A 201 -14.71 -35.19 48.08
CA LEU A 201 -16.04 -34.59 48.32
C LEU A 201 -17.17 -35.54 47.96
N SER A 202 -18.39 -35.27 48.43
CA SER A 202 -19.55 -36.00 47.91
C SER A 202 -19.99 -35.51 46.53
N VAL A 203 -20.53 -36.44 45.70
CA VAL A 203 -21.02 -36.12 44.34
C VAL A 203 -22.03 -34.97 44.33
N PRO A 204 -23.02 -34.88 45.25
CA PRO A 204 -23.89 -33.70 45.30
C PRO A 204 -23.19 -32.38 45.60
N HIS A 205 -22.14 -32.43 46.46
CA HIS A 205 -21.38 -31.23 46.79
C HIS A 205 -20.60 -30.74 45.55
N VAL A 206 -19.92 -31.63 44.81
CA VAL A 206 -19.19 -31.29 43.57
C VAL A 206 -20.13 -30.78 42.52
N SER A 207 -21.30 -31.42 42.32
CA SER A 207 -22.29 -30.96 41.36
C SER A 207 -22.77 -29.50 41.65
N ASN A 208 -23.12 -29.23 42.91
CA ASN A 208 -23.56 -27.89 43.30
C ASN A 208 -22.43 -26.86 43.28
N PHE A 209 -21.22 -27.25 43.68
CA PHE A 209 -20.03 -26.41 43.61
C PHE A 209 -19.73 -26.04 42.17
N PHE A 210 -19.69 -27.02 41.27
CA PHE A 210 -19.42 -26.80 39.86
C PHE A 210 -20.49 -25.92 39.21
N GLN A 211 -21.76 -26.23 39.38
CA GLN A 211 -22.87 -25.41 38.87
C GLN A 211 -22.84 -23.97 39.42
N LYS A 212 -22.50 -23.80 40.70
CA LYS A 212 -22.45 -22.46 41.34
C LYS A 212 -21.34 -21.60 40.77
N TYR A 213 -20.16 -22.14 40.56
CA TYR A 213 -18.95 -21.40 40.11
C TYR A 213 -18.71 -21.39 38.60
N MET A 214 -19.20 -22.36 37.84
CA MET A 214 -19.12 -22.42 36.39
C MET A 214 -20.39 -21.88 35.69
N GLY A 215 -21.50 -21.72 36.43
CA GLY A 215 -22.77 -21.31 35.82
C GLY A 215 -23.43 -22.38 34.93
N MET A 216 -22.81 -23.57 34.79
CA MET A 216 -23.30 -24.68 34.00
C MET A 216 -23.01 -26.04 34.65
N SER A 217 -23.72 -27.08 34.20
CA SER A 217 -23.48 -28.45 34.72
C SER A 217 -22.14 -29.02 34.22
N PHE A 218 -21.55 -29.91 35.03
CA PHE A 218 -20.35 -30.69 34.67
C PHE A 218 -20.46 -31.35 33.31
N SER A 219 -21.59 -32.05 33.03
CA SER A 219 -21.78 -32.74 31.76
C SER A 219 -21.86 -31.79 30.57
N LYS A 220 -22.40 -30.58 30.75
CA LYS A 220 -22.46 -29.57 29.70
C LYS A 220 -21.06 -29.05 29.39
N TYR A 221 -20.26 -28.74 30.41
CA TYR A 221 -18.88 -28.28 30.25
C TYR A 221 -18.00 -29.36 29.58
N LEU A 222 -18.07 -30.63 30.00
CA LEU A 222 -17.34 -31.73 29.39
C LEU A 222 -17.70 -31.91 27.90
N SER A 223 -19.01 -31.79 27.59
CA SER A 223 -19.48 -31.89 26.20
C SER A 223 -18.97 -30.75 25.33
N GLN A 224 -18.78 -29.53 25.89
CA GLN A 224 -18.21 -28.39 25.17
C GLN A 224 -16.72 -28.63 24.87
N ILE A 225 -15.90 -29.09 25.84
CA ILE A 225 -14.50 -29.45 25.60
C ILE A 225 -14.38 -30.48 24.48
N ARG A 226 -15.17 -31.56 24.54
CA ARG A 226 -15.21 -32.63 23.50
C ARG A 226 -15.57 -32.08 22.13
N MET A 227 -16.54 -31.17 22.07
CA MET A 227 -16.96 -30.54 20.82
C MET A 227 -15.88 -29.67 20.21
N GLU A 228 -15.19 -28.89 21.02
CA GLU A 228 -14.06 -28.04 20.55
C GLU A 228 -12.98 -28.86 19.86
N HIS A 229 -12.54 -29.96 20.49
CA HIS A 229 -11.55 -30.85 19.91
C HIS A 229 -12.09 -31.61 18.67
N SER A 230 -13.37 -31.96 18.67
CA SER A 230 -14.01 -32.61 17.51
C SER A 230 -14.01 -31.69 16.28
N VAL A 231 -14.27 -30.41 16.45
CA VAL A 231 -14.27 -29.42 15.34
C VAL A 231 -12.87 -29.31 14.74
N LYS A 232 -11.82 -29.22 15.57
CA LYS A 232 -10.43 -29.23 15.09
C LYS A 232 -10.12 -30.49 14.25
N GLU A 233 -10.53 -31.65 14.71
CA GLU A 233 -10.30 -32.92 13.98
C GLU A 233 -11.12 -33.01 12.69
N ILE A 234 -12.35 -32.47 12.66
CA ILE A 234 -13.19 -32.34 11.47
C ILE A 234 -12.51 -31.47 10.40
N LEU A 235 -11.79 -30.42 10.81
CA LEU A 235 -11.12 -29.48 9.93
C LEU A 235 -9.77 -29.99 9.41
N LEU A 236 -9.05 -30.72 10.23
CA LEU A 236 -7.65 -31.10 9.98
C LEU A 236 -7.48 -32.54 9.44
N THR A 237 -8.52 -33.36 9.45
CA THR A 237 -8.43 -34.78 9.05
C THR A 237 -9.60 -35.20 8.17
N ASP A 238 -9.39 -36.28 7.40
CA ASP A 238 -10.44 -36.95 6.61
C ASP A 238 -11.12 -38.10 7.37
N LEU A 239 -10.90 -38.23 8.68
CA LEU A 239 -11.49 -39.27 9.48
C LEU A 239 -13.03 -39.26 9.42
N PRO A 240 -13.71 -40.42 9.45
CA PRO A 240 -15.15 -40.50 9.52
C PRO A 240 -15.69 -39.72 10.74
N ILE A 241 -16.78 -38.97 10.58
CA ILE A 241 -17.39 -38.18 11.67
C ILE A 241 -17.74 -39.05 12.88
N THR A 242 -18.13 -40.29 12.65
CA THR A 242 -18.36 -41.29 13.70
C THR A 242 -17.11 -41.55 14.53
N GLN A 243 -15.98 -41.71 13.87
CA GLN A 243 -14.71 -42.00 14.52
C GLN A 243 -14.22 -40.79 15.32
N ILE A 244 -14.35 -39.57 14.77
CA ILE A 244 -14.03 -38.34 15.48
C ILE A 244 -14.86 -38.23 16.76
N ALA A 245 -16.19 -38.42 16.69
CA ALA A 245 -17.05 -38.34 17.87
C ALA A 245 -16.61 -39.34 18.97
N MET A 246 -16.23 -40.54 18.57
CA MET A 246 -15.77 -41.58 19.51
C MET A 246 -14.40 -41.22 20.07
N ASN A 247 -13.44 -40.86 19.25
CA ASN A 247 -12.09 -40.46 19.68
C ASN A 247 -12.12 -39.31 20.69
N GLN A 248 -13.04 -38.36 20.53
CA GLN A 248 -13.21 -37.21 21.43
C GLN A 248 -14.09 -37.56 22.66
N GLY A 249 -14.42 -38.81 22.87
CA GLY A 249 -15.08 -39.28 24.09
C GLY A 249 -16.59 -39.06 24.19
N PHE A 250 -17.29 -38.79 23.09
CA PHE A 250 -18.75 -38.69 23.10
C PHE A 250 -19.37 -40.05 23.37
N PRO A 251 -20.36 -40.17 24.26
CA PRO A 251 -20.94 -41.47 24.63
C PRO A 251 -21.74 -42.09 23.49
N ASN A 252 -22.20 -41.33 22.54
CA ASN A 252 -22.89 -41.81 21.33
C ASN A 252 -22.97 -40.71 20.27
N LEU A 253 -23.11 -41.11 19.03
CA LEU A 253 -23.19 -40.25 17.87
C LEU A 253 -24.41 -39.31 17.89
N LYS A 254 -25.51 -39.70 18.51
CA LYS A 254 -26.74 -38.90 18.59
C LYS A 254 -26.55 -37.65 19.47
N SER A 255 -25.87 -37.79 20.60
CA SER A 255 -25.55 -36.67 21.46
C SER A 255 -24.57 -35.73 20.80
N PHE A 256 -23.56 -36.23 20.07
CA PHE A 256 -22.64 -35.45 19.29
C PHE A 256 -23.36 -34.63 18.20
N HIS A 257 -24.16 -35.26 17.35
CA HIS A 257 -24.91 -34.56 16.28
C HIS A 257 -25.89 -33.52 16.82
N LYS A 258 -26.55 -33.82 17.93
CA LYS A 258 -27.49 -32.89 18.57
C LYS A 258 -26.71 -31.62 19.03
N LEU A 259 -25.64 -31.81 19.77
CA LEU A 259 -24.84 -30.68 20.28
C LEU A 259 -24.16 -29.88 19.12
N PHE A 260 -23.65 -30.58 18.12
CA PHE A 260 -23.05 -29.95 16.96
C PHE A 260 -24.06 -29.07 16.20
N LYS A 261 -25.29 -29.57 16.00
CA LYS A 261 -26.36 -28.80 15.35
C LYS A 261 -26.83 -27.61 16.21
N GLU A 262 -26.87 -27.79 17.55
CA GLU A 262 -27.17 -26.69 18.47
C GLU A 262 -26.13 -25.56 18.40
N ILE A 263 -24.84 -25.88 18.25
CA ILE A 263 -23.75 -24.89 18.22
C ILE A 263 -23.57 -24.27 16.84
N PHE A 264 -23.56 -25.08 15.76
CA PHE A 264 -23.18 -24.66 14.42
C PHE A 264 -24.36 -24.51 13.45
N ASN A 265 -25.57 -24.81 13.87
CA ASN A 265 -26.80 -24.75 13.07
C ASN A 265 -26.75 -25.58 11.77
N THR A 266 -25.85 -26.57 11.69
CA THR A 266 -25.59 -27.44 10.54
C THR A 266 -25.13 -28.83 11.01
N THR A 267 -25.07 -29.80 10.10
CA THR A 267 -24.51 -31.11 10.43
C THR A 267 -22.99 -31.12 10.27
N PRO A 268 -22.25 -31.99 11.01
CA PRO A 268 -20.79 -32.09 10.90
C PRO A 268 -20.30 -32.38 9.47
N ALA A 269 -21.03 -33.22 8.72
CA ALA A 269 -20.71 -33.52 7.33
C ALA A 269 -20.92 -32.33 6.39
N GLN A 270 -21.99 -31.54 6.58
CA GLN A 270 -22.24 -30.31 5.82
C GLN A 270 -21.24 -29.23 6.19
N TYR A 271 -20.86 -29.14 7.45
CA TYR A 271 -19.83 -28.22 7.92
C TYR A 271 -18.47 -28.49 7.25
N ARG A 272 -18.01 -29.75 7.22
CA ARG A 272 -16.80 -30.18 6.49
C ARG A 272 -16.89 -29.85 4.98
N LYS A 273 -18.02 -30.12 4.34
CA LYS A 273 -18.25 -29.89 2.91
C LYS A 273 -18.34 -28.39 2.57
N GLY A 274 -18.96 -27.59 3.41
CA GLY A 274 -19.12 -26.15 3.20
C GLY A 274 -17.80 -25.36 3.25
N LEU A 275 -16.75 -25.93 3.82
CA LEU A 275 -15.40 -25.37 3.84
C LEU A 275 -14.60 -25.62 2.54
N LEU A 276 -15.01 -26.62 1.75
CA LEU A 276 -14.46 -26.90 0.41
C LEU A 276 -15.12 -26.06 -0.70
N GLU A 277 -16.26 -25.43 -0.42
CA GLU A 277 -16.97 -24.54 -1.33
C GLU A 277 -16.96 -23.11 -0.71
N LYS A 278 -16.35 -22.14 -1.40
CA LYS A 278 -16.12 -20.72 -1.04
C LYS A 278 -17.08 -20.08 -0.03
N PRO A 279 -16.63 -19.16 0.86
CA PRO A 279 -17.42 -18.67 1.99
C PRO A 279 -18.65 -17.86 1.56
N LYS A 280 -19.84 -18.33 1.87
CA LYS A 280 -21.08 -17.54 1.92
C LYS A 280 -21.15 -16.84 3.28
N LYS A 281 -21.59 -15.58 3.25
CA LYS A 281 -21.77 -14.67 4.41
C LYS A 281 -22.45 -15.39 5.60
N PRO A 282 -21.99 -15.15 6.85
CA PRO A 282 -22.57 -15.78 8.02
C PRO A 282 -24.03 -15.34 8.25
N GLY A 283 -24.92 -16.31 8.41
CA GLY A 283 -26.30 -16.10 8.84
C GLY A 283 -26.37 -15.79 10.32
N LYS A 284 -27.41 -15.05 10.73
CA LYS A 284 -27.68 -14.58 12.08
C LYS A 284 -27.57 -15.69 13.13
N ILE A 285 -26.66 -15.47 14.12
CA ILE A 285 -26.50 -16.33 15.30
C ILE A 285 -27.45 -15.88 16.41
N ASP A 286 -28.04 -16.83 17.10
CA ASP A 286 -29.06 -16.66 18.12
C ASP A 286 -28.50 -16.16 19.48
N ASN A 287 -29.32 -15.48 20.22
CA ASN A 287 -29.20 -14.52 21.28
C ASN A 287 -28.79 -15.04 22.69
N SER A 288 -27.70 -15.81 22.84
CA SER A 288 -27.16 -16.16 24.18
C SER A 288 -25.67 -15.83 24.37
N ILE A 289 -25.04 -15.16 23.40
CA ILE A 289 -23.65 -14.68 23.48
C ILE A 289 -23.68 -13.15 23.72
N PRO A 290 -22.72 -12.57 24.49
CA PRO A 290 -22.66 -11.13 24.74
C PRO A 290 -22.81 -10.34 23.44
N LYS A 291 -23.70 -9.35 23.42
CA LYS A 291 -24.00 -8.58 22.23
C LYS A 291 -22.84 -7.61 21.96
N TYR A 292 -21.83 -8.07 21.22
CA TYR A 292 -20.88 -7.21 20.57
C TYR A 292 -21.59 -6.55 19.38
N LEU A 293 -21.62 -5.21 19.36
CA LEU A 293 -22.24 -4.44 18.30
C LEU A 293 -21.24 -4.22 17.18
N ASP A 294 -21.67 -4.31 15.92
CA ASP A 294 -20.86 -3.93 14.77
C ASP A 294 -20.34 -2.48 14.90
N TYR A 295 -19.09 -2.27 14.63
CA TYR A 295 -18.41 -0.98 14.70
C TYR A 295 -17.82 -0.58 13.33
N ASN A 296 -17.70 0.73 13.11
CA ASN A 296 -16.95 1.23 11.95
C ASN A 296 -15.45 1.11 12.23
N ARG A 297 -14.76 0.27 11.44
CA ARG A 297 -13.32 -0.01 11.59
C ARG A 297 -12.46 1.26 11.56
N GLU A 298 -12.83 2.27 10.77
CA GLU A 298 -12.07 3.51 10.59
C GLU A 298 -11.87 4.27 11.92
N ASN A 299 -12.91 4.39 12.76
CA ASN A 299 -12.81 5.08 14.05
C ASN A 299 -12.01 4.31 15.11
N ALA A 300 -11.88 2.99 14.95
CA ALA A 300 -11.19 2.13 15.91
C ALA A 300 -9.67 2.33 15.89
N TYR A 301 -9.14 2.54 14.70
CA TYR A 301 -7.71 2.64 14.51
C TYR A 301 -7.16 4.04 14.79
N GLU A 302 -7.97 5.09 14.74
CA GLU A 302 -7.55 6.46 15.04
C GLU A 302 -6.96 6.59 16.46
N GLY A 303 -7.58 5.93 17.46
CA GLY A 303 -7.08 5.87 18.84
C GLY A 303 -5.78 5.08 19.00
N LEU A 304 -5.56 4.05 18.16
CA LEU A 304 -4.37 3.21 18.20
C LEU A 304 -3.15 3.89 17.53
N PHE A 305 -3.37 4.69 16.47
CA PHE A 305 -2.29 5.36 15.75
C PHE A 305 -1.42 6.30 16.57
N LYS A 306 -2.01 6.97 17.55
CA LYS A 306 -1.26 7.82 18.47
C LYS A 306 -0.13 7.03 19.16
N TYR A 307 -0.38 5.78 19.51
CA TYR A 307 0.55 4.92 20.23
C TYR A 307 1.48 4.12 19.33
N LEU A 308 1.06 3.80 18.10
CA LEU A 308 1.96 3.25 17.07
C LEU A 308 3.07 4.23 16.70
N ARG A 309 2.77 5.53 16.67
CA ARG A 309 3.78 6.58 16.48
C ARG A 309 4.83 6.60 17.60
N GLN A 310 4.45 6.33 18.83
CA GLN A 310 5.39 6.32 19.96
C GLN A 310 6.36 5.15 19.91
N SER A 311 5.93 3.93 19.55
CA SER A 311 6.81 2.75 19.48
C SER A 311 7.82 2.82 18.34
N LEU A 312 7.42 3.42 17.20
CA LEU A 312 8.32 3.66 16.07
C LEU A 312 9.31 4.79 16.34
N ASN A 313 8.96 5.67 17.24
CA ASN A 313 9.72 6.86 17.59
C ASN A 313 10.80 6.59 18.65
N GLU A 314 10.67 5.62 19.53
CA GLU A 314 11.76 5.26 20.47
C GLU A 314 13.01 4.68 19.77
N ALA A 315 12.88 4.21 18.52
CA ALA A 315 14.04 3.86 17.66
C ALA A 315 14.58 5.05 16.84
N ALA A 316 13.85 6.19 16.80
CA ALA A 316 14.14 7.35 15.96
C ALA A 316 13.92 8.71 16.65
N TYR A 317 13.62 8.76 17.97
CA TYR A 317 13.48 10.05 18.67
C TYR A 317 14.80 10.54 19.24
N ILE A 318 15.48 11.28 18.42
CA ILE A 318 15.94 12.60 18.82
C ILE A 318 14.87 13.57 18.29
N THR A 319 14.20 14.23 19.18
CA THR A 319 13.19 15.25 18.98
C THR A 319 13.48 16.16 17.80
N GLU A 320 12.69 16.11 16.74
CA GLU A 320 12.52 17.20 15.79
C GLU A 320 11.04 17.59 15.69
N ALA A 321 10.42 17.88 16.82
CA ALA A 321 9.28 18.77 16.84
C ALA A 321 9.84 20.16 16.47
N ASP A 322 9.37 20.75 15.35
CA ASP A 322 9.72 22.09 14.87
C ASP A 322 11.17 22.35 14.45
N SER A 323 11.90 21.42 13.88
CA SER A 323 13.19 21.73 13.28
C SER A 323 13.01 22.35 11.90
N ARG A 324 13.04 23.67 11.85
CA ARG A 324 13.27 24.42 10.61
C ARG A 324 14.65 24.01 10.08
N LYS A 325 14.68 23.26 8.98
CA LYS A 325 15.95 22.92 8.31
C LYS A 325 16.43 24.16 7.57
N THR A 326 17.63 24.66 7.91
CA THR A 326 18.23 25.79 7.21
C THR A 326 19.42 25.29 6.40
N GLN A 327 19.46 25.65 5.12
CA GLN A 327 20.52 25.35 4.17
C GLN A 327 21.06 26.65 3.58
N THR A 328 22.39 26.80 3.50
CA THR A 328 23.04 27.90 2.79
C THR A 328 23.68 27.36 1.53
N VAL A 329 23.37 27.97 0.40
CA VAL A 329 23.88 27.60 -0.93
C VAL A 329 24.60 28.78 -1.57
N ASN A 330 25.89 28.62 -1.79
CA ASN A 330 26.70 29.60 -2.50
C ASN A 330 26.92 29.11 -3.94
N ILE A 331 26.57 29.95 -4.92
CA ILE A 331 26.70 29.63 -6.35
C ILE A 331 27.49 30.72 -7.02
N GLU A 332 28.61 30.36 -7.62
CA GLU A 332 29.34 31.21 -8.54
C GLU A 332 28.96 30.84 -9.98
N MET A 333 28.57 31.83 -10.78
CA MET A 333 28.20 31.59 -12.17
C MET A 333 29.38 31.04 -12.96
N PRO A 334 29.28 29.80 -13.51
CA PRO A 334 30.36 29.22 -14.29
C PRO A 334 30.50 29.92 -15.65
N GLU A 335 31.74 30.05 -16.16
CA GLU A 335 32.01 30.55 -17.49
C GLU A 335 31.25 29.73 -18.57
N HIS A 336 31.24 28.40 -18.40
CA HIS A 336 30.56 27.46 -19.28
C HIS A 336 29.54 26.64 -18.49
N CYS A 337 28.27 26.70 -18.90
CA CYS A 337 27.18 25.89 -18.34
C CYS A 337 26.95 24.64 -19.21
N LYS A 338 26.65 23.52 -18.56
CA LYS A 338 26.25 22.29 -19.23
C LYS A 338 24.90 22.52 -19.92
N GLU A 339 24.75 22.06 -21.15
CA GLU A 339 23.47 22.03 -21.85
C GLU A 339 22.51 21.06 -21.14
N LEU A 340 21.25 21.44 -21.00
CA LEU A 340 20.21 20.68 -20.32
C LEU A 340 19.25 20.07 -21.35
N ALA A 341 19.26 18.74 -21.45
CA ALA A 341 18.54 18.03 -22.49
C ALA A 341 17.01 17.98 -22.28
N HIS A 342 16.50 18.38 -21.10
CA HIS A 342 15.07 18.32 -20.74
C HIS A 342 14.47 16.92 -20.90
N SER A 343 15.16 15.87 -20.43
CA SER A 343 14.76 14.47 -20.58
C SER A 343 13.35 14.16 -20.05
N TRP A 344 12.89 14.90 -19.05
CA TRP A 344 11.54 14.78 -18.47
C TRP A 344 10.42 15.31 -19.38
N ARG A 345 10.73 16.08 -20.42
CA ARG A 345 9.79 16.57 -21.45
C ARG A 345 9.84 15.76 -22.74
N LYS A 346 10.64 14.71 -22.80
CA LYS A 346 10.77 13.89 -24.02
C LYS A 346 9.57 12.97 -24.20
N LEU A 347 9.08 12.36 -23.12
CA LEU A 347 8.07 11.29 -23.21
C LEU A 347 7.00 11.47 -22.11
N CYS A 348 5.74 11.41 -22.50
CA CYS A 348 4.58 11.24 -21.61
C CYS A 348 3.87 9.92 -21.90
N SER A 349 2.86 9.56 -21.10
CA SER A 349 2.06 8.35 -21.30
C SER A 349 0.56 8.62 -21.18
N ILE A 350 -0.19 7.77 -21.84
CA ILE A 350 -1.60 7.43 -21.54
C ILE A 350 -1.66 5.91 -21.31
N GLY A 351 -2.78 5.36 -20.87
CA GLY A 351 -2.92 3.93 -20.71
C GLY A 351 -2.91 3.20 -22.05
N LYS A 352 -4.07 2.84 -22.57
CA LYS A 352 -4.18 2.11 -23.84
C LYS A 352 -4.30 3.02 -25.07
N ALA A 353 -3.89 2.52 -26.22
CA ALA A 353 -4.09 3.16 -27.52
C ALA A 353 -5.58 3.54 -27.74
N LYS A 354 -6.49 2.65 -27.35
CA LYS A 354 -7.93 2.88 -27.44
C LYS A 354 -8.41 4.10 -26.66
N GLU A 355 -7.83 4.33 -25.46
CA GLU A 355 -8.16 5.50 -24.64
C GLU A 355 -7.78 6.80 -25.34
N GLY A 356 -6.71 6.82 -26.13
CA GLY A 356 -6.32 7.97 -26.93
C GLY A 356 -7.34 8.38 -28.02
N LEU A 357 -8.34 7.54 -28.30
CA LEU A 357 -9.48 7.86 -29.15
C LEU A 357 -10.63 8.56 -28.40
N TYR A 358 -10.60 8.56 -27.05
CA TYR A 358 -11.64 9.22 -26.26
C TYR A 358 -11.45 10.75 -26.28
N VAL A 359 -12.52 11.45 -26.53
CA VAL A 359 -12.52 12.92 -26.61
C VAL A 359 -11.93 13.58 -25.35
N GLU A 360 -12.22 13.01 -24.18
CA GLU A 360 -11.71 13.56 -22.91
C GLU A 360 -10.20 13.36 -22.79
N VAL A 361 -9.66 12.20 -23.15
CA VAL A 361 -8.21 11.94 -23.17
C VAL A 361 -7.52 12.87 -24.17
N GLN A 362 -8.13 13.10 -25.32
CA GLN A 362 -7.61 14.05 -26.33
C GLN A 362 -7.60 15.49 -25.80
N ARG A 363 -8.63 15.92 -25.03
CA ARG A 363 -8.64 17.22 -24.35
C ARG A 363 -7.52 17.33 -23.30
N HIS A 364 -7.30 16.27 -22.52
CA HIS A 364 -6.22 16.23 -21.53
C HIS A 364 -4.86 16.30 -22.18
N LEU A 365 -4.62 15.55 -23.26
CA LEU A 365 -3.37 15.60 -24.03
C LEU A 365 -3.12 16.97 -24.65
N LYS A 366 -4.14 17.64 -25.18
CA LYS A 366 -4.02 19.03 -25.66
C LYS A 366 -3.59 19.97 -24.55
N ALA A 367 -4.25 19.91 -23.38
CA ALA A 367 -3.90 20.74 -22.24
C ALA A 367 -2.47 20.48 -21.73
N ILE A 368 -2.03 19.22 -21.71
CA ILE A 368 -0.67 18.83 -21.39
C ILE A 368 0.32 19.39 -22.41
N GLN A 369 0.00 19.27 -23.70
CA GLN A 369 0.89 19.71 -24.77
C GLN A 369 1.04 21.23 -24.82
N GLU A 370 -0.05 21.98 -24.63
CA GLU A 370 -0.06 23.45 -24.62
C GLU A 370 0.75 24.06 -23.46
N ARG A 371 0.78 23.39 -22.29
CA ARG A 371 1.39 23.93 -21.07
C ARG A 371 2.77 23.36 -20.76
N ILE A 372 3.03 22.12 -21.17
CA ILE A 372 4.27 21.37 -20.84
C ILE A 372 5.11 21.13 -22.10
N GLY A 373 4.50 20.60 -23.18
CA GLY A 373 5.13 20.40 -24.47
C GLY A 373 6.06 19.19 -24.52
N PHE A 374 5.50 17.98 -24.44
CA PHE A 374 6.22 16.74 -24.67
C PHE A 374 6.51 16.50 -26.17
N ARG A 375 7.43 15.57 -26.46
CA ARG A 375 7.77 15.19 -27.84
C ARG A 375 7.11 13.87 -28.26
N TYR A 376 6.98 12.92 -27.34
CA TYR A 376 6.44 11.59 -27.59
C TYR A 376 5.36 11.24 -26.56
N VAL A 377 4.48 10.32 -26.95
CA VAL A 377 3.51 9.70 -26.05
C VAL A 377 3.59 8.17 -26.18
N ARG A 378 3.72 7.47 -25.03
CA ARG A 378 3.70 6.01 -24.91
C ARG A 378 2.31 5.53 -24.50
N PHE A 379 1.91 4.38 -25.00
CA PHE A 379 0.64 3.72 -24.71
C PHE A 379 0.74 2.23 -24.96
N HIS A 380 -0.07 1.45 -24.23
CA HIS A 380 -0.23 0.01 -24.42
C HIS A 380 -1.23 -0.34 -25.53
N GLY A 381 -1.26 -1.61 -25.91
CA GLY A 381 -2.40 -2.23 -26.56
C GLY A 381 -2.75 -1.70 -27.93
N ILE A 382 -1.74 -1.36 -28.78
CA ILE A 382 -1.98 -0.96 -30.17
C ILE A 382 -2.66 -2.09 -30.98
N PHE A 383 -2.47 -3.33 -30.56
CA PHE A 383 -3.07 -4.51 -31.20
C PHE A 383 -4.21 -5.14 -30.39
N ASP A 384 -4.64 -4.53 -29.30
CA ASP A 384 -5.83 -4.98 -28.55
C ASP A 384 -7.05 -5.06 -29.49
N ASP A 385 -7.96 -5.99 -29.23
CA ASP A 385 -9.18 -6.20 -30.02
C ASP A 385 -9.99 -4.91 -30.19
N GLU A 386 -10.00 -4.04 -29.19
CA GLU A 386 -10.68 -2.75 -29.23
C GLU A 386 -10.13 -1.77 -30.27
N MET A 387 -8.89 -1.93 -30.70
CA MET A 387 -8.25 -1.18 -31.81
C MET A 387 -8.61 -1.76 -33.17
N MET A 388 -9.21 -2.95 -33.25
CA MET A 388 -9.69 -3.62 -34.46
C MET A 388 -8.63 -3.77 -35.55
N VAL A 389 -7.35 -3.87 -35.15
CA VAL A 389 -6.25 -3.92 -36.12
C VAL A 389 -6.15 -5.27 -36.80
N TYR A 390 -6.44 -6.36 -36.08
CA TYR A 390 -6.32 -7.74 -36.54
C TYR A 390 -7.55 -8.56 -36.18
N HIS A 391 -8.08 -9.27 -37.12
CA HIS A 391 -9.04 -10.37 -36.92
C HIS A 391 -8.84 -11.44 -37.99
N GLU A 392 -9.42 -12.62 -37.81
CA GLU A 392 -9.40 -13.70 -38.80
C GLU A 392 -10.81 -13.89 -39.39
N ASP A 393 -10.89 -14.06 -40.74
CA ASP A 393 -12.13 -14.36 -41.42
C ASP A 393 -12.59 -15.81 -41.16
N GLU A 394 -13.76 -16.19 -41.71
CA GLU A 394 -14.30 -17.55 -41.58
C GLU A 394 -13.36 -18.66 -42.13
N ALA A 395 -12.45 -18.32 -43.03
CA ALA A 395 -11.44 -19.22 -43.56
C ALA A 395 -10.12 -19.18 -42.73
N GLY A 396 -10.13 -18.42 -41.65
CA GLY A 396 -8.95 -18.23 -40.79
C GLY A 396 -7.87 -17.37 -41.40
N GLN A 397 -8.18 -16.52 -42.41
CA GLN A 397 -7.19 -15.63 -43.01
C GLN A 397 -7.13 -14.28 -42.28
N PRO A 398 -5.91 -13.71 -42.09
CA PRO A 398 -5.73 -12.41 -41.44
C PRO A 398 -6.41 -11.28 -42.22
N CYS A 399 -7.24 -10.51 -41.53
CA CYS A 399 -7.83 -9.26 -41.97
C CYS A 399 -7.27 -8.12 -41.16
N LEU A 400 -6.65 -7.13 -41.82
CA LEU A 400 -5.98 -5.99 -41.16
C LEU A 400 -6.76 -4.69 -41.39
N ASN A 401 -6.92 -3.89 -40.34
CA ASN A 401 -7.56 -2.58 -40.43
C ASN A 401 -6.84 -1.56 -39.55
N PHE A 402 -6.35 -0.50 -40.12
CA PHE A 402 -5.60 0.56 -39.38
C PHE A 402 -6.40 1.83 -39.12
N ALA A 403 -7.72 1.84 -39.34
CA ALA A 403 -8.52 3.05 -39.23
C ALA A 403 -8.45 3.73 -37.85
N TYR A 404 -8.43 2.95 -36.75
CA TYR A 404 -8.28 3.51 -35.41
C TYR A 404 -6.83 3.90 -35.10
N VAL A 405 -5.84 3.21 -35.63
CA VAL A 405 -4.43 3.61 -35.56
C VAL A 405 -4.26 4.96 -36.25
N ASP A 406 -4.84 5.13 -37.44
CA ASP A 406 -4.81 6.39 -38.19
C ASP A 406 -5.43 7.54 -37.39
N GLN A 407 -6.63 7.34 -36.82
CA GLN A 407 -7.29 8.36 -36.01
C GLN A 407 -6.44 8.79 -34.81
N LEU A 408 -5.82 7.83 -34.12
CA LEU A 408 -4.94 8.10 -32.99
C LEU A 408 -3.69 8.86 -33.45
N PHE A 409 -2.97 8.36 -34.44
CA PHE A 409 -1.70 8.94 -34.85
C PHE A 409 -1.87 10.29 -35.54
N ASP A 410 -2.92 10.46 -36.35
CA ASP A 410 -3.28 11.77 -36.93
C ASP A 410 -3.52 12.80 -35.82
N PHE A 411 -4.29 12.43 -34.76
CA PHE A 411 -4.52 13.31 -33.62
C PHE A 411 -3.21 13.66 -32.89
N LEU A 412 -2.36 12.67 -32.59
CA LEU A 412 -1.10 12.89 -31.89
C LEU A 412 -0.17 13.82 -32.67
N LEU A 413 0.02 13.56 -33.95
CA LEU A 413 0.88 14.38 -34.82
C LEU A 413 0.32 15.80 -34.96
N ASN A 414 -1.00 15.99 -35.04
CA ASN A 414 -1.65 17.31 -35.12
C ASN A 414 -1.41 18.18 -33.88
N ILE A 415 -1.19 17.57 -32.70
CA ILE A 415 -0.86 18.31 -31.47
C ILE A 415 0.65 18.35 -31.19
N GLY A 416 1.48 17.87 -32.13
CA GLY A 416 2.94 17.89 -32.04
C GLY A 416 3.54 16.75 -31.18
N LEU A 417 2.78 15.68 -30.93
CA LEU A 417 3.25 14.47 -30.27
C LEU A 417 3.56 13.38 -31.30
N ARG A 418 4.68 12.66 -31.11
CA ARG A 418 5.04 11.48 -31.86
C ARG A 418 4.71 10.22 -31.09
N PRO A 419 4.31 9.13 -31.78
CA PRO A 419 4.11 7.84 -31.14
C PRO A 419 5.42 7.24 -30.60
N PHE A 420 5.37 6.73 -29.38
CA PHE A 420 6.28 5.76 -28.80
C PHE A 420 5.46 4.48 -28.62
N VAL A 421 5.52 3.63 -29.65
CA VAL A 421 4.56 2.53 -29.79
C VAL A 421 5.06 1.29 -29.07
N GLU A 422 4.32 0.83 -28.09
CA GLU A 422 4.49 -0.50 -27.53
C GLU A 422 3.76 -1.51 -28.44
N LEU A 423 4.49 -2.46 -29.02
CA LEU A 423 3.97 -3.52 -29.89
C LEU A 423 3.39 -4.64 -29.02
N GLY A 424 2.22 -4.45 -28.51
CA GLY A 424 1.43 -5.30 -27.62
C GLY A 424 -0.01 -4.76 -27.55
N PHE A 425 -1.00 -5.40 -26.92
CA PHE A 425 -0.93 -6.80 -26.55
C PHE A 425 -1.39 -7.71 -27.70
N MET A 426 -1.52 -9.04 -27.45
CA MET A 426 -1.83 -9.98 -28.53
C MET A 426 -3.32 -9.90 -28.92
N PRO A 427 -3.68 -9.71 -30.20
CA PRO A 427 -5.06 -9.83 -30.64
C PRO A 427 -5.65 -11.20 -30.28
N SER A 428 -6.90 -11.27 -29.83
CA SER A 428 -7.51 -12.54 -29.38
C SER A 428 -7.50 -13.61 -30.47
N ASP A 429 -7.75 -13.26 -31.74
CA ASP A 429 -7.71 -14.18 -32.86
C ASP A 429 -6.32 -14.72 -33.16
N LEU A 430 -5.26 -14.01 -32.77
CA LEU A 430 -3.87 -14.44 -32.96
C LEU A 430 -3.29 -15.09 -31.69
N ALA A 431 -3.93 -14.97 -30.57
CA ALA A 431 -3.43 -15.44 -29.27
C ALA A 431 -3.30 -16.96 -29.22
N GLY A 432 -2.19 -17.44 -28.63
CA GLY A 432 -1.93 -18.86 -28.38
C GLY A 432 -2.51 -19.36 -27.05
N GLY A 433 -2.99 -18.46 -26.18
CA GLY A 433 -3.60 -18.74 -24.87
C GLY A 433 -4.77 -17.81 -24.60
N ALA A 434 -5.48 -18.07 -23.47
CA ALA A 434 -6.68 -17.33 -23.07
C ALA A 434 -6.43 -16.33 -21.94
N GLU A 435 -5.19 -16.24 -21.47
CA GLU A 435 -4.81 -15.42 -20.34
C GLU A 435 -4.87 -13.94 -20.69
N LYS A 436 -5.53 -13.18 -19.82
CA LYS A 436 -5.78 -11.75 -20.02
C LYS A 436 -5.44 -10.96 -18.77
N ILE A 437 -5.06 -9.70 -18.98
CA ILE A 437 -4.81 -8.71 -17.93
C ILE A 437 -5.76 -7.51 -18.11
N PHE A 438 -5.88 -6.68 -17.10
CA PHE A 438 -6.69 -5.47 -17.01
C PHE A 438 -8.22 -5.70 -17.01
N TYR A 439 -8.93 -4.69 -16.57
CA TYR A 439 -10.40 -4.66 -16.57
C TYR A 439 -10.95 -4.67 -18.01
N LYS A 440 -10.41 -3.80 -18.86
CA LYS A 440 -10.60 -3.89 -20.32
C LYS A 440 -9.51 -4.81 -20.85
N THR A 441 -9.89 -6.04 -21.04
CA THR A 441 -8.96 -7.16 -21.16
C THR A 441 -8.02 -7.09 -22.36
N SER A 442 -6.73 -7.30 -22.09
CA SER A 442 -5.66 -7.49 -23.08
C SER A 442 -5.09 -8.90 -22.96
N ASN A 443 -4.83 -9.59 -24.07
CA ASN A 443 -4.28 -10.94 -24.06
C ASN A 443 -2.75 -10.89 -23.95
N ILE A 444 -2.20 -11.67 -23.01
CA ILE A 444 -0.77 -11.68 -22.66
C ILE A 444 -0.01 -12.94 -23.10
N SER A 445 -0.62 -13.74 -23.95
CA SER A 445 -0.01 -14.97 -24.47
C SER A 445 0.84 -14.71 -25.73
N MET A 446 1.72 -15.66 -26.04
CA MET A 446 2.40 -15.70 -27.33
C MET A 446 1.41 -15.83 -28.50
N PRO A 447 1.79 -15.44 -29.73
CA PRO A 447 0.97 -15.70 -30.90
C PRO A 447 0.91 -17.23 -31.19
N LYS A 448 -0.26 -17.72 -31.58
CA LYS A 448 -0.43 -19.12 -32.05
C LYS A 448 0.33 -19.40 -33.35
N ASP A 449 0.64 -18.35 -34.12
CA ASP A 449 1.42 -18.39 -35.37
C ASP A 449 2.33 -17.17 -35.48
N ILE A 450 3.63 -17.38 -35.34
CA ILE A 450 4.64 -16.31 -35.40
C ILE A 450 4.72 -15.65 -36.80
N GLN A 451 4.38 -16.33 -37.88
CA GLN A 451 4.38 -15.72 -39.21
C GLN A 451 3.25 -14.71 -39.39
N ARG A 452 2.10 -14.97 -38.77
CA ARG A 452 0.99 -14.00 -38.71
C ARG A 452 1.30 -12.79 -37.82
N TRP A 453 2.03 -12.99 -36.75
CA TRP A 453 2.56 -11.88 -35.94
C TRP A 453 3.54 -11.03 -36.78
N LYS A 454 4.49 -11.65 -37.46
CA LYS A 454 5.42 -10.94 -38.35
C LYS A 454 4.68 -10.19 -39.48
N LEU A 455 3.62 -10.78 -40.03
CA LEU A 455 2.75 -10.10 -40.99
C LEU A 455 2.09 -8.87 -40.38
N LEU A 456 1.52 -8.97 -39.20
CA LEU A 456 0.86 -7.86 -38.48
C LEU A 456 1.84 -6.72 -38.24
N VAL A 457 2.97 -6.98 -37.59
CA VAL A 457 4.01 -5.99 -37.29
C VAL A 457 4.55 -5.33 -38.59
N ARG A 458 4.89 -6.14 -39.59
CA ARG A 458 5.33 -5.61 -40.90
C ARG A 458 4.28 -4.69 -41.51
N SER A 459 3.03 -5.11 -41.51
CA SER A 459 1.94 -4.35 -42.14
C SER A 459 1.69 -3.03 -41.43
N LEU A 460 1.75 -2.98 -40.10
CA LEU A 460 1.68 -1.72 -39.35
C LEU A 460 2.80 -0.76 -39.75
N VAL A 461 4.05 -1.23 -39.78
CA VAL A 461 5.22 -0.39 -40.12
C VAL A 461 5.13 0.13 -41.56
N VAL A 462 4.79 -0.74 -42.51
CA VAL A 462 4.62 -0.35 -43.95
C VAL A 462 3.47 0.64 -44.09
N HIS A 463 2.35 0.42 -43.40
CA HIS A 463 1.22 1.33 -43.40
C HIS A 463 1.60 2.73 -42.86
N CYS A 464 2.29 2.79 -41.71
CA CYS A 464 2.76 4.05 -41.14
C CYS A 464 3.73 4.78 -42.10
N ILE A 465 4.69 4.08 -42.71
CA ILE A 465 5.60 4.68 -43.69
C ILE A 465 4.84 5.23 -44.89
N THR A 466 3.85 4.48 -45.38
CA THR A 466 3.05 4.89 -46.56
C THR A 466 2.20 6.14 -46.23
N ARG A 467 1.65 6.24 -45.01
CA ARG A 467 0.76 7.33 -44.62
C ARG A 467 1.52 8.57 -44.17
N TYR A 468 2.54 8.44 -43.37
CA TYR A 468 3.23 9.54 -42.69
C TYR A 468 4.60 9.87 -43.29
N GLY A 469 5.12 9.03 -44.16
CA GLY A 469 6.42 9.17 -44.77
C GLY A 469 7.54 8.57 -43.93
N LEU A 470 8.56 8.09 -44.64
CA LEU A 470 9.68 7.37 -44.02
C LEU A 470 10.46 8.23 -43.01
N GLU A 471 10.71 9.51 -43.32
CA GLU A 471 11.49 10.40 -42.47
C GLU A 471 10.79 10.77 -41.15
N GLU A 472 9.46 10.78 -41.14
CA GLU A 472 8.71 10.95 -39.90
C GLU A 472 8.76 9.66 -39.07
N VAL A 473 8.50 8.48 -39.66
CA VAL A 473 8.44 7.20 -38.95
C VAL A 473 9.79 6.80 -38.37
N LYS A 474 10.91 7.13 -39.02
CA LYS A 474 12.27 6.94 -38.47
C LYS A 474 12.50 7.67 -37.12
N THR A 475 11.74 8.70 -36.85
CA THR A 475 11.85 9.44 -35.57
C THR A 475 11.10 8.75 -34.42
N TRP A 476 10.26 7.78 -34.71
CA TRP A 476 9.45 7.07 -33.73
C TRP A 476 10.25 5.98 -33.02
N TYR A 477 9.70 5.51 -31.89
CA TYR A 477 10.22 4.39 -31.11
C TYR A 477 9.23 3.23 -31.17
N LEU A 478 9.72 2.03 -31.46
CA LEU A 478 8.92 0.80 -31.43
C LEU A 478 9.46 -0.10 -30.30
N GLU A 479 8.71 -0.21 -29.21
CA GLU A 479 9.03 -1.03 -28.04
C GLU A 479 8.37 -2.39 -28.19
N ILE A 480 9.13 -3.48 -27.99
CA ILE A 480 8.62 -4.84 -28.16
C ILE A 480 8.15 -5.36 -26.83
N TRP A 481 6.82 -5.35 -26.64
CA TRP A 481 6.09 -5.81 -25.46
C TRP A 481 6.25 -4.93 -24.23
N ASN A 482 5.52 -5.32 -23.13
CA ASN A 482 5.53 -4.70 -21.81
C ASN A 482 5.82 -5.73 -20.73
N GLU A 483 6.79 -5.47 -19.84
CA GLU A 483 7.14 -6.27 -18.66
C GLU A 483 7.17 -7.79 -18.90
N PRO A 484 7.95 -8.28 -19.87
CA PRO A 484 8.02 -9.71 -20.17
C PRO A 484 8.71 -10.53 -19.10
N ASP A 485 9.25 -9.88 -18.09
CA ASP A 485 9.90 -10.44 -16.92
C ASP A 485 8.90 -10.83 -15.83
N THR A 486 7.60 -10.45 -15.97
CA THR A 486 6.54 -10.78 -15.01
C THR A 486 5.49 -11.70 -15.62
N ILE A 487 5.01 -12.64 -14.84
CA ILE A 487 3.90 -13.54 -15.21
C ILE A 487 2.59 -12.78 -15.43
N ALA A 488 2.48 -11.55 -14.91
CA ALA A 488 1.31 -10.70 -15.09
C ALA A 488 1.14 -10.23 -16.53
N PHE A 489 2.25 -10.01 -17.26
CA PHE A 489 2.25 -9.45 -18.61
C PHE A 489 2.77 -10.39 -19.69
N TRP A 490 3.42 -11.50 -19.32
CA TRP A 490 3.96 -12.48 -20.27
C TRP A 490 3.72 -13.92 -19.82
N ARG A 491 3.04 -14.72 -20.63
CA ARG A 491 2.73 -16.13 -20.35
C ARG A 491 3.66 -17.11 -21.07
N GLY A 492 4.81 -16.66 -21.46
CA GLY A 492 5.91 -17.49 -21.95
C GLY A 492 7.07 -17.52 -20.97
N ASN A 493 8.09 -18.36 -21.30
CA ASN A 493 9.36 -18.34 -20.60
C ASN A 493 10.33 -17.29 -21.21
N PHE A 494 11.50 -17.12 -20.59
CA PHE A 494 12.51 -16.17 -21.03
C PHE A 494 12.98 -16.42 -22.48
N GLU A 495 13.24 -17.68 -22.85
CA GLU A 495 13.72 -18.08 -24.19
C GLU A 495 12.67 -17.84 -25.26
N GLU A 496 11.40 -17.99 -24.91
CA GLU A 496 10.27 -17.66 -25.80
C GLU A 496 10.17 -16.17 -26.04
N TYR A 497 10.35 -15.34 -24.99
CA TYR A 497 10.41 -13.88 -25.17
C TYR A 497 11.59 -13.46 -26.05
N CYS A 498 12.78 -14.00 -25.82
CA CYS A 498 13.95 -13.68 -26.62
C CYS A 498 13.74 -13.99 -28.11
N ARG A 499 13.10 -15.13 -28.42
CA ARG A 499 12.75 -15.47 -29.83
C ARG A 499 11.70 -14.54 -30.41
N PHE A 500 10.67 -14.23 -29.65
CA PHE A 500 9.62 -13.28 -30.02
C PHE A 500 10.19 -11.88 -30.29
N TYR A 501 11.12 -11.43 -29.44
CA TYR A 501 11.84 -10.18 -29.63
C TYR A 501 12.65 -10.21 -30.95
N LEU A 502 13.45 -11.26 -31.18
CA LEU A 502 14.26 -11.43 -32.39
C LEU A 502 13.42 -11.39 -33.66
N ASP A 503 12.32 -12.15 -33.69
CA ASP A 503 11.41 -12.20 -34.86
C ASP A 503 10.79 -10.83 -35.15
N SER A 504 10.36 -10.11 -34.08
CA SER A 504 9.78 -8.75 -34.19
C SER A 504 10.84 -7.75 -34.68
N TYR A 505 12.03 -7.75 -34.04
CA TYR A 505 13.16 -6.89 -34.41
C TYR A 505 13.55 -7.06 -35.86
N GLN A 506 13.81 -8.30 -36.31
CA GLN A 506 14.20 -8.60 -37.69
C GLN A 506 13.11 -8.19 -38.68
N THR A 507 11.83 -8.37 -38.33
CA THR A 507 10.70 -7.99 -39.16
C THR A 507 10.68 -6.49 -39.43
N ILE A 508 10.88 -5.67 -38.38
CA ILE A 508 10.91 -4.22 -38.50
C ILE A 508 12.15 -3.75 -39.27
N LYS A 509 13.33 -4.26 -38.89
CA LYS A 509 14.60 -3.89 -39.51
C LYS A 509 14.69 -4.27 -40.99
N ALA A 510 13.98 -5.33 -41.39
CA ALA A 510 13.85 -5.71 -42.83
C ALA A 510 12.98 -4.72 -43.62
N VAL A 511 12.07 -3.98 -43.01
CA VAL A 511 11.31 -2.90 -43.67
C VAL A 511 12.17 -1.63 -43.75
N CYS A 512 12.77 -1.21 -42.63
CA CYS A 512 13.70 -0.09 -42.60
C CYS A 512 14.66 -0.21 -41.42
N PHE A 513 15.94 -0.28 -41.70
CA PHE A 513 16.99 -0.45 -40.69
C PHE A 513 17.07 0.72 -39.68
N ASP A 514 16.77 1.94 -40.15
CA ASP A 514 16.91 3.15 -39.36
C ASP A 514 15.77 3.38 -38.34
N ILE A 515 14.68 2.60 -38.40
CA ILE A 515 13.61 2.68 -37.41
C ILE A 515 14.13 2.17 -36.05
N LYS A 516 13.92 2.94 -34.98
CA LYS A 516 14.36 2.56 -33.64
C LYS A 516 13.50 1.45 -33.06
N VAL A 517 14.13 0.34 -32.71
CA VAL A 517 13.50 -0.84 -32.11
C VAL A 517 14.16 -1.14 -30.77
N GLY A 518 13.42 -1.33 -29.72
CA GLY A 518 13.98 -1.59 -28.41
C GLY A 518 12.97 -2.22 -27.42
N GLY A 519 13.22 -2.05 -26.18
CA GLY A 519 12.55 -2.66 -25.02
C GLY A 519 13.59 -3.12 -24.01
N PRO A 520 13.29 -4.11 -23.17
CA PRO A 520 12.05 -4.90 -23.07
C PRO A 520 10.97 -4.33 -22.14
N GLY A 521 11.11 -3.12 -21.59
CA GLY A 521 10.14 -2.55 -20.65
C GLY A 521 10.08 -3.33 -19.34
N ILE A 522 11.22 -3.75 -18.81
CA ILE A 522 11.30 -4.62 -17.62
C ILE A 522 11.05 -3.86 -16.33
N THR A 523 10.57 -4.59 -15.33
CA THR A 523 10.41 -4.05 -13.97
C THR A 523 11.76 -3.80 -13.29
N PHE A 524 11.80 -2.86 -12.34
CA PHE A 524 12.98 -2.65 -11.51
C PHE A 524 13.33 -3.88 -10.68
N ASP A 525 12.32 -4.64 -10.26
CA ASP A 525 12.52 -5.88 -9.51
C ASP A 525 13.40 -6.89 -10.24
N SER A 526 13.20 -7.07 -11.54
CA SER A 526 14.02 -7.93 -12.35
C SER A 526 15.45 -7.42 -12.52
N LEU A 527 15.63 -6.11 -12.60
CA LEU A 527 16.98 -5.50 -12.63
C LEU A 527 17.76 -5.75 -11.33
N TRP A 528 17.03 -5.84 -10.22
CA TRP A 528 17.61 -5.99 -8.89
C TRP A 528 17.75 -7.44 -8.42
N LYS A 529 16.69 -8.26 -8.65
CA LYS A 529 16.58 -9.61 -8.06
C LYS A 529 17.14 -10.72 -8.95
N ASN A 530 17.24 -10.48 -10.26
CA ASN A 530 17.68 -11.51 -11.21
C ASN A 530 18.57 -10.95 -12.34
N ASP A 531 18.94 -11.82 -13.28
CA ASP A 531 19.84 -11.55 -14.41
C ASP A 531 19.12 -11.40 -15.75
N PHE A 532 17.82 -11.01 -15.74
CA PHE A 532 17.03 -10.94 -16.98
C PHE A 532 17.67 -10.02 -18.03
N LEU A 533 18.11 -8.82 -17.63
CA LEU A 533 18.72 -7.88 -18.56
C LEU A 533 20.02 -8.41 -19.16
N GLU A 534 20.89 -8.96 -18.33
CA GLU A 534 22.18 -9.49 -18.75
C GLU A 534 22.01 -10.65 -19.72
N ARG A 535 21.10 -11.58 -19.42
CA ARG A 535 20.78 -12.71 -20.31
C ARG A 535 20.15 -12.24 -21.62
N PHE A 536 19.24 -11.26 -21.54
CA PHE A 536 18.60 -10.69 -22.74
C PHE A 536 19.60 -10.01 -23.63
N ILE A 537 20.49 -9.17 -23.11
CA ILE A 537 21.54 -8.52 -23.89
C ILE A 537 22.53 -9.53 -24.44
N GLY A 538 22.92 -10.56 -23.69
CA GLY A 538 23.76 -11.65 -24.14
C GLY A 538 23.17 -12.38 -25.35
N TYR A 539 21.88 -12.73 -25.28
CA TYR A 539 21.14 -13.30 -26.39
C TYR A 539 21.12 -12.37 -27.61
N CYS A 540 20.84 -11.07 -27.40
CA CYS A 540 20.80 -10.11 -28.50
C CYS A 540 22.18 -9.90 -29.17
N GLN A 541 23.26 -9.96 -28.39
CA GLN A 541 24.63 -9.93 -28.94
C GLN A 541 24.92 -11.15 -29.81
N GLU A 542 24.57 -12.35 -29.35
CA GLU A 542 24.76 -13.60 -30.11
C GLU A 542 23.94 -13.60 -31.40
N GLN A 543 22.71 -13.11 -31.37
CA GLN A 543 21.78 -13.08 -32.50
C GLN A 543 21.90 -11.81 -33.38
N GLN A 544 22.80 -10.88 -33.05
CA GLN A 544 23.01 -9.60 -33.76
C GLN A 544 21.74 -8.76 -33.88
N CYS A 545 20.97 -8.69 -32.74
CA CYS A 545 19.72 -7.94 -32.65
C CYS A 545 19.68 -7.00 -31.42
N LEU A 546 20.83 -6.36 -31.14
CA LEU A 546 20.91 -5.42 -30.03
C LEU A 546 19.83 -4.32 -30.13
N PRO A 547 19.15 -3.98 -29.06
CA PRO A 547 18.15 -2.91 -29.04
C PRO A 547 18.80 -1.55 -29.33
N ASP A 548 18.16 -0.70 -30.12
CA ASP A 548 18.58 0.70 -30.32
C ASP A 548 18.36 1.54 -29.04
N PHE A 549 17.44 1.12 -28.17
CA PHE A 549 17.17 1.74 -26.88
C PHE A 549 16.69 0.69 -25.87
N LEU A 550 16.99 0.92 -24.60
CA LEU A 550 16.50 0.12 -23.48
C LEU A 550 15.41 0.85 -22.71
N THR A 551 14.43 0.08 -22.24
CA THR A 551 13.32 0.59 -21.44
C THR A 551 13.19 -0.19 -20.14
N PHE A 552 12.83 0.51 -19.08
CA PHE A 552 12.48 -0.09 -17.79
C PHE A 552 11.48 0.75 -17.00
N HIS A 553 10.84 0.12 -16.02
CA HIS A 553 9.86 0.72 -15.14
C HIS A 553 10.39 0.84 -13.70
N SER A 554 9.95 1.86 -12.98
CA SER A 554 10.40 2.11 -11.62
C SER A 554 9.25 2.55 -10.72
N TYR A 555 8.75 1.62 -9.91
CA TYR A 555 7.74 1.85 -8.88
C TYR A 555 8.23 1.32 -7.53
N PRO A 556 8.22 2.11 -6.46
CA PRO A 556 8.40 1.59 -5.10
C PRO A 556 7.24 0.64 -4.76
N GLY A 557 7.57 -0.60 -4.36
CA GLY A 557 6.57 -1.64 -4.10
C GLY A 557 5.96 -2.19 -5.39
N GLY A 558 6.61 -3.19 -6.00
CA GLY A 558 6.17 -3.81 -7.26
C GLY A 558 4.81 -4.52 -7.15
N LEU A 559 4.16 -4.73 -8.32
CA LEU A 559 2.88 -5.45 -8.40
C LEU A 559 3.00 -6.88 -7.85
N GLU A 560 4.15 -7.52 -8.01
CA GLU A 560 4.44 -8.84 -7.42
C GLU A 560 4.56 -8.79 -5.90
N ASP A 561 5.05 -7.70 -5.33
CA ASP A 561 5.07 -7.49 -3.87
C ASP A 561 3.66 -7.32 -3.31
N MET A 562 2.73 -6.73 -4.05
CA MET A 562 1.30 -6.76 -3.71
C MET A 562 0.71 -8.19 -3.75
N LEU A 563 1.23 -9.05 -4.61
CA LEU A 563 0.80 -10.45 -4.76
C LEU A 563 1.65 -11.43 -3.95
N GLN A 564 2.93 -11.11 -3.67
CA GLN A 564 3.91 -11.95 -2.98
C GLN A 564 4.29 -11.45 -1.58
N GLN A 565 3.64 -10.46 -1.00
CA GLN A 565 3.84 -10.05 0.42
C GLN A 565 3.68 -11.19 1.44
N LEU A 566 3.72 -12.41 0.95
CA LEU A 566 3.68 -13.64 1.71
C LEU A 566 5.08 -14.17 2.10
N ASP A 567 6.18 -13.64 1.54
CA ASP A 567 7.46 -14.35 1.76
C ASP A 567 8.74 -13.53 1.48
N SER A 568 9.10 -12.51 2.26
CA SER A 568 10.54 -12.21 2.50
C SER A 568 10.87 -10.95 3.32
N SER A 569 11.74 -11.15 4.31
CA SER A 569 12.26 -10.14 5.26
C SER A 569 13.42 -9.28 4.73
N ALA A 570 13.94 -9.51 3.54
CA ALA A 570 15.13 -8.81 3.01
C ALA A 570 14.81 -7.58 2.15
N VAL A 571 13.58 -7.41 1.69
CA VAL A 571 13.12 -6.36 0.76
C VAL A 571 12.74 -5.06 1.49
N GLU A 572 12.47 -5.14 2.80
CA GLU A 572 11.95 -4.01 3.62
C GLU A 572 12.77 -2.72 3.59
N LEU A 573 14.05 -2.74 3.31
CA LEU A 573 14.94 -1.58 3.45
C LEU A 573 15.00 -0.68 2.19
N LYS A 574 14.62 -1.17 1.00
CA LYS A 574 14.69 -0.39 -0.25
C LYS A 574 13.35 0.17 -0.72
N GLU A 575 12.24 -0.47 -0.42
CA GLU A 575 10.91 -0.03 -0.85
C GLU A 575 10.49 1.33 -0.28
N ASN A 576 11.05 1.74 0.84
CA ASN A 576 10.84 3.06 1.45
C ASN A 576 12.01 4.03 1.20
N SER A 577 12.83 3.80 0.17
CA SER A 577 13.93 4.70 -0.14
C SER A 577 13.43 5.99 -0.80
N GLU A 578 13.85 7.12 -0.25
CA GLU A 578 13.62 8.43 -0.87
C GLU A 578 14.32 8.58 -2.23
N THR A 579 15.27 7.73 -2.54
CA THR A 579 16.13 7.77 -3.74
C THR A 579 15.81 6.64 -4.73
N TYR A 580 14.68 5.94 -4.55
CA TYR A 580 14.33 4.73 -5.30
C TYR A 580 14.55 4.84 -6.81
N LEU A 581 14.01 5.91 -7.46
CA LEU A 581 14.20 6.13 -8.90
C LEU A 581 15.67 6.39 -9.26
N SER A 582 16.39 7.16 -8.44
CA SER A 582 17.80 7.46 -8.69
C SER A 582 18.68 6.23 -8.54
N ASP A 583 18.37 5.35 -7.60
CA ASP A 583 19.05 4.07 -7.38
C ASP A 583 18.78 3.12 -8.56
N ALA A 584 17.54 3.09 -9.07
CA ALA A 584 17.18 2.33 -10.25
C ALA A 584 17.94 2.80 -11.49
N VAL A 585 17.97 4.11 -11.73
CA VAL A 585 18.72 4.71 -12.85
C VAL A 585 20.20 4.41 -12.72
N GLN A 586 20.78 4.48 -11.51
CA GLN A 586 22.20 4.17 -11.29
C GLN A 586 22.48 2.69 -11.62
N LEU A 587 21.67 1.78 -11.11
CA LEU A 587 21.84 0.34 -11.34
C LEU A 587 21.82 0.01 -12.84
N VAL A 588 20.88 0.59 -13.61
CA VAL A 588 20.79 0.37 -15.06
C VAL A 588 22.03 0.91 -15.77
N ASN A 589 22.49 2.12 -15.43
CA ASN A 589 23.70 2.69 -16.02
C ASN A 589 24.95 1.81 -15.74
N ASP A 590 25.11 1.32 -14.49
CA ASP A 590 26.21 0.43 -14.12
C ASP A 590 26.18 -0.89 -14.91
N LYS A 591 24.98 -1.49 -15.08
CA LYS A 591 24.81 -2.72 -15.90
C LYS A 591 25.13 -2.48 -17.35
N ILE A 592 24.72 -1.37 -17.94
CA ILE A 592 25.01 -1.00 -19.35
C ILE A 592 26.52 -0.82 -19.58
N GLU A 593 27.22 -0.20 -18.65
CA GLU A 593 28.66 -0.06 -18.69
C GLU A 593 29.35 -1.44 -18.62
N GLN A 594 28.94 -2.31 -17.71
CA GLN A 594 29.43 -3.69 -17.57
C GLN A 594 29.18 -4.52 -18.84
N LEU A 595 28.04 -4.39 -19.48
CA LEU A 595 27.65 -5.08 -20.70
C LEU A 595 28.27 -4.47 -21.97
N LYS A 596 28.98 -3.35 -21.85
CA LYS A 596 29.67 -2.64 -22.96
C LYS A 596 28.72 -2.18 -24.08
N ILE A 597 27.50 -1.74 -23.72
CA ILE A 597 26.50 -1.20 -24.65
C ILE A 597 26.24 0.30 -24.39
N ALA A 598 27.27 1.06 -24.03
CA ALA A 598 27.20 2.46 -23.58
C ALA A 598 26.57 3.45 -24.60
N GLN A 599 26.45 3.05 -25.89
CA GLN A 599 25.81 3.88 -26.91
C GLN A 599 24.28 3.76 -26.97
N THR A 600 23.68 2.83 -26.19
CA THR A 600 22.23 2.57 -26.18
C THR A 600 21.50 3.66 -25.38
N GLU A 601 20.45 4.25 -25.96
CA GLU A 601 19.58 5.20 -25.23
C GLU A 601 18.83 4.45 -24.10
N ILE A 602 18.72 5.07 -22.92
CA ILE A 602 17.99 4.53 -21.77
C ILE A 602 16.74 5.36 -21.56
N HIS A 603 15.57 4.72 -21.51
CA HIS A 603 14.30 5.35 -21.21
C HIS A 603 13.66 4.71 -19.99
N VAL A 604 13.32 5.50 -18.98
CA VAL A 604 12.38 5.10 -17.95
C VAL A 604 10.99 5.32 -18.53
N THR A 605 10.37 4.25 -19.01
CA THR A 605 9.10 4.33 -19.76
C THR A 605 7.88 4.38 -18.85
N GLU A 606 8.05 3.99 -17.56
CA GLU A 606 7.06 4.21 -16.53
C GLU A 606 7.74 4.49 -15.18
N TRP A 607 7.27 5.51 -14.49
CA TRP A 607 7.63 5.76 -13.09
C TRP A 607 6.55 6.53 -12.34
N ASN A 608 6.39 6.22 -11.07
CA ASN A 608 5.54 6.96 -10.14
C ASN A 608 5.97 6.63 -8.69
N SER A 609 5.33 7.24 -7.67
CA SER A 609 5.55 6.90 -6.26
C SER A 609 4.88 5.60 -5.82
N THR A 610 4.08 4.99 -6.67
CA THR A 610 3.29 3.78 -6.42
C THR A 610 2.75 3.24 -7.75
N PRO A 611 2.58 1.93 -7.90
CA PRO A 611 1.82 1.37 -9.02
C PRO A 611 0.29 1.42 -8.80
N SER A 612 -0.17 1.82 -7.61
CA SER A 612 -1.58 1.79 -7.24
C SER A 612 -2.39 2.91 -7.87
N HIS A 613 -3.47 2.55 -8.57
CA HIS A 613 -4.45 3.48 -9.16
C HIS A 613 -5.40 4.11 -8.12
N ARG A 614 -5.21 3.83 -6.82
CA ARG A 614 -6.07 4.27 -5.72
C ARG A 614 -5.27 4.76 -4.52
N ASP A 615 -4.07 5.24 -4.77
CA ASP A 615 -3.23 5.79 -3.72
C ASP A 615 -3.60 7.27 -3.50
N LEU A 616 -4.28 7.53 -2.39
CA LEU A 616 -4.86 8.84 -2.08
C LEU A 616 -3.86 10.00 -2.05
N VAL A 617 -2.56 9.74 -1.83
CA VAL A 617 -1.53 10.81 -1.86
C VAL A 617 -1.25 11.36 -3.27
N ASN A 618 -1.66 10.62 -4.32
CA ASN A 618 -1.44 11.04 -5.70
C ASN A 618 -2.13 12.36 -6.07
N ASP A 619 -3.19 12.76 -5.36
CA ASP A 619 -3.91 14.00 -5.60
C ASP A 619 -3.37 15.20 -4.80
N THR A 620 -2.41 14.98 -3.90
CA THR A 620 -1.89 15.97 -2.96
C THR A 620 -0.64 16.73 -3.49
N CYS A 621 -0.25 17.82 -2.82
CA CYS A 621 0.98 18.57 -3.14
C CYS A 621 2.27 17.72 -3.03
N PHE A 622 2.23 16.61 -2.28
CA PHE A 622 3.33 15.65 -2.26
C PHE A 622 3.79 15.28 -3.67
N LYS A 623 2.84 15.05 -4.59
CA LYS A 623 3.16 14.64 -5.96
C LYS A 623 3.96 15.71 -6.72
N ALA A 624 3.70 17.00 -6.47
CA ALA A 624 4.48 18.07 -7.09
C ALA A 624 5.93 18.06 -6.60
N ALA A 625 6.15 17.96 -5.30
CA ALA A 625 7.50 17.89 -4.72
C ALA A 625 8.23 16.59 -5.10
N TYR A 626 7.51 15.45 -5.15
CA TYR A 626 8.04 14.16 -5.61
C TYR A 626 8.56 14.23 -7.05
N ILE A 627 7.76 14.80 -7.96
CA ILE A 627 8.15 14.99 -9.37
C ILE A 627 9.36 15.92 -9.47
N ALA A 628 9.32 17.08 -8.80
CA ALA A 628 10.42 18.05 -8.84
C ALA A 628 11.75 17.44 -8.37
N ARG A 629 11.73 16.70 -7.24
CA ARG A 629 12.89 16.01 -6.70
C ARG A 629 13.43 14.95 -7.65
N ASN A 630 12.59 13.99 -8.05
CA ASN A 630 13.05 12.87 -8.86
C ASN A 630 13.60 13.31 -10.22
N ILE A 631 13.01 14.34 -10.83
CA ILE A 631 13.54 14.94 -12.07
C ILE A 631 14.88 15.62 -11.80
N ASN A 632 14.99 16.46 -10.75
CA ASN A 632 16.24 17.13 -10.41
C ASN A 632 17.39 16.15 -10.15
N ASP A 633 17.11 15.06 -9.40
CA ASP A 633 18.11 14.04 -9.05
C ASP A 633 18.63 13.29 -10.30
N ASN A 634 17.77 13.11 -11.32
CA ASN A 634 18.05 12.33 -12.53
C ASN A 634 18.27 13.16 -13.80
N LEU A 635 18.53 14.48 -13.67
CA LEU A 635 18.86 15.32 -14.82
C LEU A 635 20.05 14.73 -15.62
N ASP A 636 19.87 14.55 -16.94
CA ASP A 636 20.90 14.07 -17.89
C ASP A 636 21.46 12.66 -17.58
N ARG A 637 20.77 11.83 -16.79
CA ARG A 637 21.19 10.46 -16.50
C ARG A 637 20.55 9.43 -17.41
N VAL A 638 19.40 9.78 -18.01
CA VAL A 638 18.63 8.95 -18.95
C VAL A 638 18.10 9.78 -20.12
N ALA A 639 17.79 9.13 -21.23
CA ALA A 639 17.25 9.79 -22.41
C ALA A 639 15.83 10.31 -22.21
N SER A 640 15.00 9.64 -21.40
CA SER A 640 13.68 10.14 -21.00
C SER A 640 13.22 9.57 -19.67
N LEU A 641 12.33 10.35 -19.00
CA LEU A 641 11.62 10.01 -17.78
C LEU A 641 10.12 10.13 -18.05
N CYS A 642 9.43 9.02 -18.33
CA CYS A 642 8.02 8.98 -18.64
C CYS A 642 7.20 8.76 -17.38
N TYR A 643 6.57 9.80 -16.87
CA TYR A 643 5.64 9.69 -15.75
C TYR A 643 4.39 8.90 -16.13
N TRP A 644 4.05 7.89 -15.34
CA TRP A 644 2.84 7.12 -15.50
C TRP A 644 1.74 7.68 -14.57
N THR A 645 0.74 8.45 -15.05
CA THR A 645 0.39 8.68 -16.45
C THR A 645 -0.18 10.11 -16.62
N GLY A 646 -0.53 10.54 -17.85
CA GLY A 646 -1.05 11.88 -18.11
C GLY A 646 -2.47 12.13 -17.61
N THR A 647 -3.31 11.08 -17.49
CA THR A 647 -4.73 11.20 -17.17
C THR A 647 -5.21 10.08 -16.25
N ASP A 648 -6.23 10.36 -15.41
CA ASP A 648 -6.92 9.34 -14.59
C ASP A 648 -7.96 8.53 -15.41
N LEU A 649 -8.15 8.83 -16.68
CA LEU A 649 -8.91 7.98 -17.61
C LEU A 649 -8.02 6.79 -18.01
N LEU A 650 -7.98 5.78 -17.17
CA LEU A 650 -7.13 4.61 -17.27
C LEU A 650 -7.97 3.36 -17.00
N GLU A 651 -8.24 2.57 -18.03
CA GLU A 651 -9.17 1.42 -17.99
C GLU A 651 -8.50 0.09 -17.61
N GLU A 652 -7.32 0.14 -17.04
CA GLU A 652 -6.67 -1.05 -16.42
C GLU A 652 -7.48 -1.60 -15.26
N LEU A 653 -8.12 -0.70 -14.50
CA LEU A 653 -9.12 -1.00 -13.47
C LEU A 653 -10.47 -0.36 -13.81
N PRO A 654 -11.58 -0.80 -13.18
CA PRO A 654 -12.83 -0.07 -13.27
C PRO A 654 -12.64 1.40 -12.88
N LEU A 655 -13.17 2.33 -13.67
CA LEU A 655 -13.07 3.76 -13.37
C LEU A 655 -13.65 4.07 -11.98
N ALA A 656 -12.97 4.94 -11.24
CA ALA A 656 -13.43 5.38 -9.94
C ALA A 656 -14.64 6.30 -10.05
N ARG A 657 -15.48 6.31 -8.99
CA ARG A 657 -16.62 7.23 -8.90
C ARG A 657 -16.20 8.62 -8.44
N ASP A 658 -15.22 8.68 -7.54
CA ASP A 658 -14.79 9.91 -6.91
C ASP A 658 -13.76 10.64 -7.77
N THR A 659 -13.85 11.97 -7.84
CA THR A 659 -12.94 12.81 -8.61
C THR A 659 -11.49 12.68 -8.12
N PHE A 660 -11.32 12.81 -6.81
CA PHE A 660 -10.00 12.68 -6.14
C PHE A 660 -9.88 11.30 -5.49
N HIS A 661 -9.72 10.28 -6.30
CA HIS A 661 -9.64 8.88 -5.88
C HIS A 661 -8.20 8.36 -5.74
N GLY A 662 -7.20 9.24 -5.88
CA GLY A 662 -5.80 8.84 -5.84
C GLY A 662 -5.29 8.19 -7.13
N GLY A 663 -5.88 8.54 -8.27
CA GLY A 663 -5.43 8.07 -9.59
C GLY A 663 -4.02 8.55 -9.94
N LEU A 664 -3.37 7.84 -10.87
CA LEU A 664 -1.97 8.07 -11.26
C LEU A 664 -1.80 9.30 -12.16
N GLY A 665 -2.89 9.79 -12.78
CA GLY A 665 -2.85 10.84 -13.79
C GLY A 665 -2.44 12.22 -13.28
N LEU A 666 -1.88 13.03 -14.18
CA LEU A 666 -1.64 14.46 -13.95
C LEU A 666 -2.96 15.27 -13.97
N ILE A 667 -3.98 14.73 -14.62
CA ILE A 667 -5.32 15.33 -14.76
C ILE A 667 -6.35 14.29 -14.34
N THR A 668 -7.35 14.68 -13.52
CA THR A 668 -8.45 13.81 -13.11
C THR A 668 -9.32 13.42 -14.31
N TYR A 669 -10.13 12.36 -14.18
CA TYR A 669 -10.98 11.88 -15.28
C TYR A 669 -11.96 12.95 -15.82
N ASN A 670 -12.33 13.95 -15.01
CA ASN A 670 -13.21 15.05 -15.37
C ASN A 670 -12.47 16.36 -15.70
N GLY A 671 -11.16 16.31 -15.93
CA GLY A 671 -10.37 17.40 -16.46
C GLY A 671 -9.81 18.41 -15.46
N ILE A 672 -9.76 18.06 -14.16
CA ILE A 672 -9.14 18.91 -13.13
C ILE A 672 -7.64 18.63 -13.06
N LYS A 673 -6.84 19.69 -13.17
CA LYS A 673 -5.37 19.60 -13.08
C LYS A 673 -4.94 19.37 -11.64
N LYS A 674 -4.08 18.37 -11.43
CA LYS A 674 -3.51 18.02 -10.12
C LYS A 674 -2.19 18.78 -9.86
N PRO A 675 -1.67 18.82 -8.62
CA PRO A 675 -0.37 19.45 -8.31
C PRO A 675 0.79 18.94 -9.16
N GLY A 676 0.80 17.64 -9.53
CA GLY A 676 1.79 17.06 -10.43
C GLY A 676 1.80 17.68 -11.84
N PHE A 677 0.65 18.06 -12.37
CA PHE A 677 0.55 18.79 -13.65
C PHE A 677 1.30 20.12 -13.58
N TYR A 678 1.07 20.87 -12.52
CA TYR A 678 1.71 22.17 -12.33
C TYR A 678 3.20 22.06 -12.05
N ALA A 679 3.65 20.97 -11.41
CA ALA A 679 5.08 20.70 -11.27
C ALA A 679 5.77 20.56 -12.64
N TYR A 680 5.17 19.79 -13.56
CA TYR A 680 5.66 19.69 -14.93
C TYR A 680 5.60 21.02 -15.69
N GLU A 681 4.55 21.83 -15.48
CA GLU A 681 4.47 23.18 -16.07
C GLU A 681 5.61 24.10 -15.57
N LEU A 682 5.95 24.03 -14.28
CA LEU A 682 7.08 24.79 -13.74
C LEU A 682 8.42 24.27 -14.27
N LEU A 683 8.60 22.96 -14.31
CA LEU A 683 9.78 22.32 -14.88
C LEU A 683 9.96 22.63 -16.37
N ALA A 684 8.86 22.80 -17.13
CA ALA A 684 8.90 23.17 -18.53
C ALA A 684 9.45 24.60 -18.77
N LYS A 685 9.45 25.45 -17.73
CA LYS A 685 10.01 26.83 -17.77
C LYS A 685 11.51 26.89 -17.47
N LEU A 686 12.13 25.78 -17.05
CA LEU A 686 13.57 25.72 -16.83
C LEU A 686 14.34 26.04 -18.12
N GLY A 687 15.50 26.67 -17.95
CA GLY A 687 16.34 27.08 -19.07
C GLY A 687 17.13 25.95 -19.71
N GLU A 688 17.71 26.26 -20.86
CA GLU A 688 18.46 25.31 -21.69
C GLU A 688 19.85 24.95 -21.11
N ARG A 689 20.33 25.67 -20.11
CA ARG A 689 21.67 25.49 -19.51
C ARG A 689 21.57 25.34 -18.01
N LEU A 690 22.12 24.26 -17.49
CA LEU A 690 22.25 23.98 -16.06
C LEU A 690 23.40 24.80 -15.49
N VAL A 691 23.11 25.63 -14.49
CA VAL A 691 24.08 26.40 -13.73
C VAL A 691 24.53 25.63 -12.50
N SER A 692 23.56 25.22 -11.67
CA SER A 692 23.82 24.47 -10.45
C SER A 692 22.60 23.67 -10.04
N LYS A 693 22.79 22.52 -9.40
CA LYS A 693 21.72 21.75 -8.77
C LYS A 693 22.20 21.15 -7.45
N GLY A 694 21.25 20.90 -6.55
CA GLY A 694 21.50 20.23 -5.28
C GLY A 694 20.21 19.83 -4.60
N PRO A 695 20.27 19.29 -3.37
CA PRO A 695 19.07 18.94 -2.61
C PRO A 695 18.17 20.16 -2.45
N GLY A 696 16.92 20.03 -2.92
CA GLY A 696 15.91 21.08 -2.81
C GLY A 696 15.99 22.21 -3.84
N TYR A 697 16.94 22.20 -4.79
CA TYR A 697 17.03 23.27 -5.80
C TYR A 697 17.64 22.85 -7.14
N CYS A 698 17.28 23.62 -8.17
CA CYS A 698 17.89 23.60 -9.50
C CYS A 698 17.92 25.04 -10.08
N LEU A 699 19.09 25.52 -10.46
CA LEU A 699 19.30 26.81 -11.12
C LEU A 699 19.69 26.61 -12.57
N THR A 700 18.92 27.17 -13.47
CA THR A 700 19.17 27.14 -14.94
C THR A 700 19.24 28.54 -15.52
N LYS A 701 19.71 28.63 -16.75
CA LYS A 701 19.67 29.90 -17.50
C LYS A 701 19.35 29.68 -18.98
N THR A 702 18.73 30.69 -19.59
CA THR A 702 18.54 30.86 -21.03
C THR A 702 18.95 32.26 -21.41
N ARG A 703 20.07 32.40 -22.12
CA ARG A 703 20.70 33.71 -22.41
C ARG A 703 20.98 34.46 -21.12
N ASP A 704 20.27 35.58 -20.89
CA ASP A 704 20.39 36.48 -19.73
C ASP A 704 19.24 36.33 -18.71
N LYS A 705 18.39 35.33 -18.88
CA LYS A 705 17.32 34.97 -17.92
C LYS A 705 17.74 33.78 -17.07
N TYR A 706 17.34 33.82 -15.80
CA TYR A 706 17.65 32.73 -14.85
C TYR A 706 16.35 32.14 -14.31
N GLN A 707 16.37 30.82 -14.04
CA GLN A 707 15.25 30.08 -13.47
C GLN A 707 15.76 29.29 -12.27
N LEU A 708 15.31 29.66 -11.08
CA LEU A 708 15.59 28.96 -9.83
C LEU A 708 14.37 28.20 -9.38
N LEU A 709 14.37 26.87 -9.54
CA LEU A 709 13.39 25.97 -8.96
C LEU A 709 13.85 25.58 -7.56
N VAL A 710 12.95 25.69 -6.57
CA VAL A 710 13.17 25.23 -5.20
C VAL A 710 12.00 24.37 -4.76
N TYR A 711 12.26 23.35 -3.92
CA TYR A 711 11.20 22.45 -3.44
C TYR A 711 11.55 21.88 -2.06
N ASN A 712 10.49 21.65 -1.25
CA ASN A 712 10.58 20.96 0.03
C ASN A 712 9.88 19.61 -0.07
N TYR A 713 10.63 18.53 -0.27
CA TYR A 713 10.10 17.18 -0.33
C TYR A 713 10.06 16.56 1.07
N CYS A 714 8.86 16.14 1.51
CA CYS A 714 8.68 15.35 2.72
C CYS A 714 8.28 13.92 2.31
N HIS A 715 9.06 12.94 2.79
CA HIS A 715 8.83 11.55 2.43
C HIS A 715 7.65 10.94 3.18
N ILE A 716 7.02 9.91 2.58
CA ILE A 716 5.96 9.13 3.24
C ILE A 716 6.53 8.40 4.46
N ASN A 717 5.72 8.20 5.48
CA ASN A 717 6.14 7.46 6.65
C ASN A 717 6.26 5.95 6.35
N LYS A 718 7.03 5.24 7.17
CA LYS A 718 7.30 3.82 6.98
C LYS A 718 6.03 2.95 7.02
N LEU A 719 5.04 3.33 7.81
CA LEU A 719 3.78 2.57 7.90
C LEU A 719 2.99 2.64 6.60
N TYR A 720 2.88 3.83 6.02
CA TYR A 720 2.17 4.00 4.76
C TYR A 720 2.86 3.27 3.61
N SER A 721 4.19 3.29 3.56
CA SER A 721 4.97 2.54 2.55
C SER A 721 4.81 1.02 2.68
N MET A 722 4.43 0.51 3.85
CA MET A 722 4.11 -0.90 4.09
C MET A 722 2.64 -1.25 3.81
N ASN A 723 1.94 -0.47 2.98
CA ASN A 723 0.51 -0.60 2.67
C ASN A 723 -0.41 -0.51 3.90
N ASP A 724 0.03 0.16 4.95
CA ASP A 724 -0.84 0.48 6.06
C ASP A 724 -1.69 1.71 5.73
N LEU A 725 -2.83 1.46 5.11
CA LEU A 725 -3.80 2.49 4.73
C LEU A 725 -4.68 2.96 5.88
N LEU A 726 -4.39 2.49 7.10
CA LEU A 726 -5.14 2.87 8.28
C LEU A 726 -4.82 4.33 8.65
N GLY A 727 -5.85 5.16 8.79
CA GLY A 727 -5.75 6.58 9.14
C GLY A 727 -5.66 7.54 7.94
N ILE A 728 -5.65 7.04 6.70
CA ILE A 728 -5.87 7.85 5.52
C ILE A 728 -7.31 7.64 5.03
N ASP A 729 -8.04 8.72 4.88
CA ASP A 729 -9.36 8.73 4.27
C ASP A 729 -9.41 9.76 3.12
N ALA A 730 -10.56 9.91 2.50
CA ALA A 730 -10.74 10.84 1.39
C ALA A 730 -10.33 12.29 1.71
N VAL A 731 -10.26 12.66 2.98
CA VAL A 731 -10.01 14.03 3.48
C VAL A 731 -8.62 14.14 4.13
N LYS A 732 -8.25 13.18 4.99
CA LYS A 732 -7.02 13.20 5.81
C LYS A 732 -5.82 12.56 5.11
N ARG A 733 -5.31 13.17 4.03
CA ARG A 733 -4.24 12.57 3.19
C ARG A 733 -2.82 12.99 3.57
N TYR A 734 -2.65 14.10 4.28
CA TYR A 734 -1.33 14.61 4.65
C TYR A 734 -0.75 14.01 5.94
N HIS A 735 -1.50 13.14 6.63
CA HIS A 735 -1.07 12.53 7.89
C HIS A 735 -0.04 11.41 7.71
N VAL A 736 0.21 11.01 6.47
CA VAL A 736 1.10 9.87 6.13
C VAL A 736 2.56 10.29 5.90
N PHE A 737 2.90 11.56 6.10
CA PHE A 737 4.26 12.03 5.88
C PHE A 737 5.07 12.06 7.18
N ALA A 738 6.32 11.59 7.12
CA ALA A 738 7.18 11.41 8.29
C ALA A 738 7.63 12.75 8.92
N ALA A 739 7.80 13.79 8.11
CA ALA A 739 8.22 15.11 8.55
C ALA A 739 7.37 16.19 7.87
N ASN A 740 6.84 17.12 8.65
CA ASN A 740 6.12 18.30 8.17
C ASN A 740 6.92 19.57 8.46
N GLY A 741 8.26 19.49 8.41
CA GLY A 741 9.16 20.60 8.73
C GLY A 741 9.22 21.65 7.62
N GLN A 742 9.48 22.89 8.02
CA GLN A 742 9.82 23.98 7.09
C GLN A 742 11.27 23.83 6.61
N LEU A 743 11.53 24.21 5.36
CA LEU A 743 12.87 24.27 4.76
C LEU A 743 13.19 25.71 4.37
N GLU A 744 14.22 26.26 4.98
CA GLU A 744 14.77 27.55 4.61
C GLU A 744 16.04 27.34 3.78
N ILE A 745 16.07 27.87 2.57
CA ILE A 745 17.27 27.86 1.73
C ILE A 745 17.71 29.30 1.49
N ASN A 746 18.94 29.60 1.94
CA ASN A 746 19.58 30.89 1.76
C ASN A 746 20.56 30.82 0.59
N PHE A 747 20.23 31.46 -0.53
CA PHE A 747 21.08 31.50 -1.72
C PHE A 747 21.93 32.78 -1.72
N ASN A 748 23.22 32.62 -2.06
CA ASN A 748 24.14 33.70 -2.43
C ASN A 748 24.67 33.36 -3.83
N ILE A 749 24.14 34.01 -4.86
CA ILE A 749 24.45 33.73 -6.26
C ILE A 749 25.27 34.90 -6.81
N THR A 750 26.56 34.66 -7.11
CA THR A 750 27.51 35.64 -7.63
C THR A 750 27.71 35.48 -9.13
N GLY A 751 28.14 36.54 -9.81
CA GLY A 751 28.41 36.54 -11.24
C GLY A 751 27.16 36.71 -12.13
N ILE A 752 26.03 37.12 -11.56
CA ILE A 752 24.85 37.59 -12.33
C ILE A 752 25.19 38.99 -12.89
N THR A 753 24.78 39.26 -14.11
CA THR A 753 24.95 40.60 -14.73
C THR A 753 24.21 41.66 -13.90
N ALA A 754 24.92 42.74 -13.54
CA ALA A 754 24.31 43.83 -12.80
C ALA A 754 23.19 44.51 -13.61
N GLY A 755 22.09 44.89 -12.95
CA GLY A 755 20.94 45.55 -13.60
C GLY A 755 19.64 45.34 -12.86
N ASN A 756 18.58 45.91 -13.43
CA ASN A 756 17.23 45.77 -12.93
C ASN A 756 16.62 44.47 -13.50
N TYR A 757 15.98 43.69 -12.64
CA TYR A 757 15.32 42.45 -13.00
C TYR A 757 13.86 42.44 -12.59
N THR A 758 13.00 41.90 -13.47
CA THR A 758 11.65 41.48 -13.11
C THR A 758 11.75 40.02 -12.62
N ILE A 759 11.35 39.78 -11.38
CA ILE A 759 11.30 38.46 -10.77
C ILE A 759 9.85 38.01 -10.74
N ARG A 760 9.53 36.88 -11.42
CA ARG A 760 8.24 36.19 -11.34
C ARG A 760 8.40 34.94 -10.49
N SER A 761 7.60 34.85 -9.44
CA SER A 761 7.54 33.67 -8.57
C SER A 761 6.25 32.90 -8.82
N TYR A 762 6.35 31.60 -9.01
CA TYR A 762 5.21 30.65 -9.11
C TYR A 762 5.31 29.67 -7.94
N THR A 763 4.23 29.52 -7.16
CA THR A 763 4.21 28.69 -5.97
C THR A 763 3.11 27.65 -6.05
N ILE A 764 3.47 26.37 -5.80
CA ILE A 764 2.58 25.26 -5.61
C ILE A 764 2.67 24.85 -4.14
N ASN A 765 1.57 24.91 -3.42
CA ASN A 765 1.43 24.43 -2.04
C ASN A 765 -0.05 24.13 -1.77
N ARG A 766 -0.41 23.79 -0.54
CA ARG A 766 -1.79 23.45 -0.18
C ARG A 766 -2.80 24.57 -0.42
N GLU A 767 -2.37 25.83 -0.35
CA GLU A 767 -3.22 27.00 -0.60
C GLU A 767 -3.31 27.35 -2.09
N HIS A 768 -2.32 26.96 -2.90
CA HIS A 768 -2.19 27.35 -4.29
C HIS A 768 -1.66 26.20 -5.16
N GLY A 769 -2.29 25.95 -6.31
CA GLY A 769 -1.87 24.87 -7.20
C GLY A 769 -2.34 23.48 -6.75
N SER A 770 -3.28 23.41 -5.79
CA SER A 770 -3.88 22.18 -5.30
C SER A 770 -5.40 22.22 -5.38
N ALA A 771 -5.94 21.64 -6.44
CA ALA A 771 -7.39 21.51 -6.58
C ALA A 771 -8.00 20.59 -5.53
N PHE A 772 -7.23 19.61 -5.02
CA PHE A 772 -7.65 18.73 -3.94
C PHE A 772 -7.88 19.51 -2.62
N ASP A 773 -6.93 20.34 -2.21
CA ASP A 773 -7.07 21.14 -0.98
C ASP A 773 -8.23 22.13 -1.11
N LEU A 774 -8.40 22.75 -2.29
CA LEU A 774 -9.54 23.61 -2.57
C LEU A 774 -10.88 22.86 -2.56
N TRP A 775 -10.94 21.61 -3.03
CA TRP A 775 -12.10 20.72 -2.92
C TRP A 775 -12.46 20.44 -1.45
N LEU A 776 -11.45 20.28 -0.58
CA LEU A 776 -11.68 20.17 0.87
C LEU A 776 -12.34 21.43 1.45
N GLU A 777 -11.93 22.62 1.01
CA GLU A 777 -12.55 23.90 1.43
C GLU A 777 -14.02 24.01 1.00
N LEU A 778 -14.40 23.37 -0.12
CA LEU A 778 -15.79 23.27 -0.57
C LEU A 778 -16.63 22.27 0.27
N GLY A 779 -16.03 21.61 1.27
CA GLY A 779 -16.70 20.60 2.08
C GLY A 779 -16.64 19.20 1.49
N ALA A 780 -15.68 18.93 0.59
CA ALA A 780 -15.43 17.63 -0.02
C ALA A 780 -16.67 16.97 -0.67
N PRO A 781 -17.41 17.67 -1.57
CA PRO A 781 -18.62 17.14 -2.17
C PRO A 781 -18.33 15.89 -3.01
N GLN A 782 -19.13 14.81 -2.82
CA GLN A 782 -18.99 13.57 -3.58
C GLN A 782 -19.24 13.73 -5.07
N SER A 783 -20.16 14.65 -5.43
CA SER A 783 -20.48 14.94 -6.83
C SER A 783 -20.18 16.39 -7.13
N LEU A 784 -19.40 16.63 -8.19
CA LEU A 784 -19.04 17.97 -8.65
C LEU A 784 -19.98 18.38 -9.80
N THR A 785 -20.51 19.61 -9.73
CA THR A 785 -21.18 20.23 -10.86
C THR A 785 -20.16 20.75 -11.87
N THR A 786 -20.61 21.09 -13.09
CA THR A 786 -19.73 21.72 -14.09
C THR A 786 -19.12 23.03 -13.56
N ALA A 787 -19.90 23.81 -12.78
CA ALA A 787 -19.41 25.03 -12.16
C ALA A 787 -18.34 24.78 -11.10
N ASP A 788 -18.44 23.70 -10.31
CA ASP A 788 -17.42 23.31 -9.34
C ASP A 788 -16.13 22.91 -10.05
N ILE A 789 -16.22 22.14 -11.13
CA ILE A 789 -15.05 21.75 -11.94
C ILE A 789 -14.35 22.97 -12.53
N GLU A 790 -15.11 23.92 -13.07
CA GLU A 790 -14.59 25.18 -13.59
C GLU A 790 -13.94 26.02 -12.48
N TYR A 791 -14.57 26.09 -11.32
CA TYR A 791 -14.03 26.78 -10.13
C TYR A 791 -12.70 26.17 -9.69
N LEU A 792 -12.63 24.82 -9.54
CA LEU A 792 -11.42 24.12 -9.15
C LEU A 792 -10.27 24.31 -10.16
N ASN A 793 -10.56 24.31 -11.47
CA ASN A 793 -9.57 24.56 -12.50
C ASN A 793 -9.10 26.02 -12.55
N THR A 794 -9.96 26.97 -12.19
CA THR A 794 -9.64 28.40 -12.23
C THR A 794 -8.91 28.87 -10.98
N LYS A 795 -9.28 28.34 -9.81
CA LYS A 795 -8.72 28.75 -8.52
C LYS A 795 -7.56 27.86 -8.05
N GLY A 796 -7.59 26.56 -8.41
CA GLY A 796 -6.56 25.59 -8.06
C GLY A 796 -5.25 25.74 -8.86
N VAL A 797 -4.88 26.96 -9.25
CA VAL A 797 -3.67 27.26 -10.03
C VAL A 797 -2.53 27.75 -9.12
N PRO A 798 -1.24 27.60 -9.53
CA PRO A 798 -0.12 28.15 -8.81
C PRO A 798 -0.25 29.66 -8.59
N LYS A 799 0.14 30.14 -7.39
CA LYS A 799 0.19 31.57 -7.09
C LYS A 799 1.30 32.21 -7.88
N GLN A 800 0.99 33.29 -8.54
CA GLN A 800 1.99 34.11 -9.25
C GLN A 800 2.19 35.46 -8.55
N VAL A 801 3.45 35.79 -8.28
CA VAL A 801 3.85 37.12 -7.74
C VAL A 801 4.92 37.72 -8.66
N VAL A 802 4.82 39.00 -8.92
CA VAL A 802 5.79 39.74 -9.74
C VAL A 802 6.34 40.89 -8.94
N ARG A 803 7.69 41.01 -8.91
CA ARG A 803 8.39 42.14 -8.30
C ARG A 803 9.56 42.57 -9.17
N GLN A 804 10.06 43.81 -8.95
CA GLN A 804 11.33 44.26 -9.51
C GLN A 804 12.38 44.34 -8.44
N GLU A 805 13.61 44.04 -8.81
CA GLU A 805 14.77 44.05 -7.90
C GLU A 805 16.01 44.45 -8.67
N GLU A 806 16.81 45.35 -8.08
CA GLU A 806 18.10 45.75 -8.62
C GLU A 806 19.18 44.80 -8.07
N ILE A 807 19.96 44.18 -8.96
CA ILE A 807 21.04 43.26 -8.63
C ILE A 807 22.36 43.94 -9.02
N GLU A 808 23.22 44.16 -8.04
CA GLU A 808 24.55 44.84 -8.28
C GLU A 808 25.64 43.82 -8.55
N LYS A 809 26.00 42.96 -7.56
CA LYS A 809 27.11 41.99 -7.64
C LYS A 809 26.71 40.56 -7.36
N SER A 810 25.68 40.39 -6.55
CA SER A 810 25.16 39.08 -6.15
C SER A 810 23.66 39.16 -5.94
N TRP A 811 22.99 38.07 -6.21
CA TRP A 811 21.58 37.89 -5.86
C TRP A 811 21.49 37.06 -4.59
N ASN A 812 21.09 37.71 -3.50
CA ASN A 812 20.88 37.09 -2.21
C ASN A 812 19.38 36.91 -2.00
N ILE A 813 18.93 35.64 -1.87
CA ILE A 813 17.52 35.33 -1.67
C ILE A 813 17.34 34.22 -0.65
N THR A 814 16.42 34.42 0.27
CA THR A 814 15.94 33.39 1.20
C THR A 814 14.62 32.84 0.70
N CYS A 815 14.56 31.52 0.53
CA CYS A 815 13.37 30.77 0.20
C CYS A 815 12.91 29.99 1.43
N ASP A 816 11.78 30.41 2.00
CA ASP A 816 11.11 29.70 3.09
C ASP A 816 9.99 28.86 2.48
N LEU A 817 10.07 27.52 2.62
CA LEU A 817 9.22 26.54 1.96
C LEU A 817 8.49 25.69 3.00
N GLY A 818 7.15 25.70 2.90
CA GLY A 818 6.31 24.75 3.63
C GLY A 818 6.48 23.31 3.14
N PRO A 819 5.90 22.33 3.87
CA PRO A 819 5.93 20.92 3.45
C PRO A 819 5.32 20.75 2.05
N HIS A 820 6.01 20.01 1.18
CA HIS A 820 5.61 19.71 -0.21
C HIS A 820 5.49 20.95 -1.11
N GLU A 821 6.00 22.11 -0.70
CA GLU A 821 5.99 23.30 -1.53
C GLU A 821 7.00 23.18 -2.67
N VAL A 822 6.56 23.62 -3.88
CA VAL A 822 7.43 23.78 -5.06
C VAL A 822 7.30 25.22 -5.52
N ARG A 823 8.43 25.89 -5.70
CA ARG A 823 8.47 27.29 -6.15
C ARG A 823 9.46 27.49 -7.30
N LEU A 824 9.05 28.20 -8.34
CA LEU A 824 9.92 28.62 -9.42
C LEU A 824 10.08 30.15 -9.38
N LEU A 825 11.29 30.64 -9.45
CA LEU A 825 11.66 32.03 -9.58
C LEU A 825 12.27 32.27 -10.96
N GLU A 826 11.63 33.07 -11.81
CA GLU A 826 12.16 33.51 -13.11
C GLU A 826 12.67 34.93 -13.02
N LEU A 827 13.93 35.13 -13.31
CA LEU A 827 14.57 36.45 -13.39
C LEU A 827 14.73 36.86 -14.85
N SER A 828 14.15 37.96 -15.21
CA SER A 828 14.28 38.54 -16.56
C SER A 828 14.83 39.97 -16.46
N PRO A 829 15.92 40.28 -17.16
CA PRO A 829 16.44 41.65 -17.16
C PRO A 829 15.42 42.64 -17.74
N VAL A 830 15.39 43.82 -17.16
CA VAL A 830 14.64 44.98 -17.68
C VAL A 830 15.58 45.78 -18.53
N TYR A 831 15.39 45.80 -19.84
CA TYR A 831 16.13 46.64 -20.75
C TYR A 831 15.51 48.04 -20.73
N SER A 832 16.33 49.04 -20.45
CA SER A 832 15.96 50.46 -20.47
C SER A 832 16.03 51.04 -21.89
#